data_a306e9644875dd0ce9211d6c29edf7a9
#
_entry.id   a306e9644875dd0ce9211d6c29edf7a9
#
_cell.length_a   1.000
_cell.length_b   1.000
_cell.length_c   1.000
_cell.angle_alpha   90.00
_cell.angle_beta   90.00
_cell.angle_gamma   90.00
#
_symmetry.space_group_name_H-M   'P 1'
#
loop_
_entity.id
_entity.type
_entity.pdbx_description
1 polymer ?
#
loop_
_entity_poly.entity_id
_entity_poly.type
_entity_poly.pdbx_seq_one_letter_code
_entity_poly.pdbx_strand_id
1 'polypeptide(L)'
;MKKLVTITVLMALAMSGFAQEVHFDFTVTNSTGYAIYYRIVDEENHQVEATYPCQNGDNYWWGYDKPEGKLILADTITYQGTDYTLVAIGDHAFCGCSGLRGSLALPQTITAIGEGAFKGCVYLNGDLNIPSLVNRIENEAFCDCSGLSGTLTLSDSLTFIGARAFYRCSGLSGVLSIPNEVSEIGDNAFEQCSGFNDMVTLPETLELIGEQAFKGNANILFFSVKCQTPPVTAANAFDDIPTEIPVYVPYNTKEAYQNASGWSRFGERIVEKSLWNGSAMPWTKGSGTEDDPYLIESAENLAWLATKVNERFNSLNDVKVFQDTCFKLVIDLDLQRNTLTWTSIGGVLELEEGDCRTFFSGVFDGNNHTISSYYLKNILDWVGPNGIDSDGIDVGLFASVSDAVISNLTVTNSRIHSNRLGDRCGGIAGKAVHSVFFNCHFAGTITSDQNSTQWTSKYAAFGGIVGEAQSCHIEKCTSDIDLFGFENTLGGIVGVLLCDDSMGATDVLDCSTTGTIKLWQFNTYEKAYAGGVVGRCGNAEGKHGKIQIEHCYNKALIKGLGVTDAIGHVTPPRNQIVGGVAGASFADTLSILNCFSNHDIDIHETNTSNYSGGIIGSVESGSAIYVKNCYHVGDMIAYHRGGVLAQIGSMNVIRNCYFDQTVAPDDGFGIPLDNDYMKTAAFVNQLNNGSTVFMMDHEPYVNDGYPVFGTDGLIFVGAEWYYEIVTDDGTICYQHLQCTGDTTINEERPKVLVRSNTQYDRGERTEVTHEYVFERDGKVFWWNKELQAFTMLYDFSAEEGDEWIIQVGTESIVTKVYEVENYMIDGIPYKKMTIGDDNNLFSGTLISTIGHLTSFFPEKVMSRGKGYRVEGLRCYWLDGDLMLKLGDHDCDEVYQQYHNSIDEPADDAVFAVYPNPTNGILFVETRHGTSLPEQNEYRITNPMGQVLLEGYVTAETQQINIEKLPVGMYFISVAGKTQKFIVK
;
A
#
# COMPACT_ATOMS: atom_id res chain seq x y z
N MET A 1 24.82 68.59 8.32
CA MET A 1 25.03 68.03 9.68
C MET A 1 25.53 66.56 9.65
N LYS A 2 25.25 65.76 8.61
CA LYS A 2 25.79 64.43 8.44
C LYS A 2 27.32 64.28 8.46
N LYS A 3 28.06 65.31 8.03
CA LYS A 3 29.54 65.33 8.07
C LYS A 3 30.13 65.55 9.43
N LEU A 4 29.38 66.06 10.43
CA LEU A 4 29.95 66.47 11.75
C LEU A 4 29.92 65.29 12.75
N VAL A 5 28.98 64.36 12.66
CA VAL A 5 28.91 63.19 13.56
C VAL A 5 29.94 62.12 13.13
N THR A 6 30.11 61.92 11.82
CA THR A 6 31.17 61.07 11.28
C THR A 6 32.56 61.55 11.64
N ILE A 7 32.77 62.85 11.71
CA ILE A 7 34.06 63.51 12.11
C ILE A 7 34.40 63.30 13.57
N THR A 8 33.40 63.19 14.46
CA THR A 8 33.68 63.03 15.91
C THR A 8 34.08 61.59 16.28
N VAL A 9 33.56 60.61 15.56
CA VAL A 9 33.97 59.21 15.73
C VAL A 9 35.33 58.97 15.01
N LEU A 10 35.54 59.53 13.83
CA LEU A 10 36.84 59.52 13.16
C LEU A 10 37.98 60.19 13.91
N MET A 11 37.72 61.26 14.67
CA MET A 11 38.79 61.93 15.47
C MET A 11 39.19 61.12 16.71
N ALA A 12 38.36 60.28 17.27
CA ALA A 12 38.75 59.40 18.39
C ALA A 12 39.60 58.18 17.95
N LEU A 13 39.53 57.81 16.69
CA LEU A 13 40.24 56.67 16.13
C LEU A 13 41.49 56.99 15.33
N ALA A 14 41.70 58.28 15.02
CA ALA A 14 42.87 58.77 14.29
C ALA A 14 44.18 58.75 15.11
N MET A 15 44.18 58.33 16.41
CA MET A 15 45.37 58.17 17.20
C MET A 15 46.09 56.84 17.17
N SER A 16 45.51 55.82 16.43
CA SER A 16 46.10 54.50 16.34
C SER A 16 46.44 54.06 14.90
N GLY A 17 46.90 54.95 14.04
CA GLY A 17 47.63 54.59 12.82
C GLY A 17 47.02 53.74 11.72
N PHE A 18 45.71 53.30 11.87
CA PHE A 18 44.93 52.58 10.87
C PHE A 18 43.59 53.28 10.72
N ALA A 19 43.26 53.78 9.54
CA ALA A 19 41.91 54.24 9.23
C ALA A 19 41.01 53.02 9.16
N GLN A 20 40.20 52.79 10.18
CA GLN A 20 39.21 51.69 10.26
C GLN A 20 38.02 52.10 9.40
N GLU A 21 37.72 51.33 8.38
CA GLU A 21 36.54 51.53 7.53
C GLU A 21 35.29 51.03 8.28
N VAL A 22 34.38 51.94 8.55
CA VAL A 22 33.13 51.69 9.29
C VAL A 22 32.05 51.28 8.27
N HIS A 23 31.36 50.20 8.54
CA HIS A 23 30.38 49.58 7.60
C HIS A 23 28.93 49.86 7.97
N PHE A 24 28.63 50.96 8.63
CA PHE A 24 27.26 51.32 9.04
C PHE A 24 27.06 52.85 8.96
N ASP A 25 25.80 53.27 8.82
CA ASP A 25 25.39 54.67 8.85
C ASP A 25 25.02 55.17 10.26
N PHE A 26 24.32 54.30 11.02
CA PHE A 26 23.94 54.64 12.41
C PHE A 26 23.76 53.35 13.25
N THR A 27 23.62 53.58 14.56
CA THR A 27 23.38 52.52 15.53
C THR A 27 22.19 52.84 16.39
N VAL A 28 21.46 51.80 16.83
CA VAL A 28 20.42 51.92 17.83
C VAL A 28 20.67 50.85 18.90
N THR A 29 20.63 51.27 20.16
CA THR A 29 20.71 50.30 21.26
C THR A 29 19.35 49.65 21.45
N ASN A 30 19.31 48.35 21.35
CA ASN A 30 18.09 47.57 21.52
C ASN A 30 17.68 47.49 23.01
N SER A 31 16.50 46.91 23.28
CA SER A 31 15.97 46.80 24.67
C SER A 31 16.82 45.91 25.59
N THR A 32 17.75 45.12 25.04
CA THR A 32 18.71 44.28 25.80
C THR A 32 20.02 44.99 26.12
N GLY A 33 20.19 46.24 25.65
CA GLY A 33 21.36 47.10 25.95
C GLY A 33 22.50 46.97 24.95
N TYR A 34 22.35 46.22 23.84
CA TYR A 34 23.38 46.12 22.82
C TYR A 34 23.12 47.04 21.63
N ALA A 35 24.18 47.58 21.06
CA ALA A 35 24.10 48.35 19.83
C ALA A 35 23.92 47.45 18.63
N ILE A 36 22.87 47.67 17.84
CA ILE A 36 22.67 47.09 16.52
C ILE A 36 23.06 48.15 15.48
N TYR A 37 23.78 47.75 14.48
CA TYR A 37 24.33 48.59 13.43
C TYR A 37 23.47 48.49 12.19
N TYR A 38 23.19 49.68 11.57
CA TYR A 38 22.31 49.75 10.42
C TYR A 38 22.97 50.51 9.29
N ARG A 39 22.75 50.03 8.07
CA ARG A 39 23.12 50.68 6.83
C ARG A 39 21.87 51.10 6.07
N ILE A 40 21.84 52.34 5.56
CA ILE A 40 20.73 52.80 4.74
C ILE A 40 20.90 52.22 3.35
N VAL A 41 19.90 51.42 2.90
CA VAL A 41 19.92 50.81 1.57
C VAL A 41 19.06 51.59 0.57
N ASP A 42 18.02 52.31 1.07
CA ASP A 42 17.20 53.21 0.27
C ASP A 42 16.82 54.43 1.13
N GLU A 43 17.39 55.59 0.83
CA GLU A 43 17.12 56.84 1.56
C GLU A 43 15.71 57.40 1.24
N GLU A 44 15.22 57.25 0.02
CA GLU A 44 13.94 57.82 -0.40
C GLU A 44 12.77 57.07 0.26
N ASN A 45 12.90 55.73 0.40
CA ASN A 45 11.89 54.89 1.01
C ASN A 45 12.17 54.59 2.50
N HIS A 46 13.19 55.21 3.08
CA HIS A 46 13.61 55.02 4.48
C HIS A 46 13.84 53.52 4.79
N GLN A 47 14.62 52.82 3.97
CA GLN A 47 14.90 51.40 4.15
C GLN A 47 16.31 51.16 4.64
N VAL A 48 16.47 50.25 5.58
CA VAL A 48 17.76 49.89 6.17
C VAL A 48 17.96 48.40 6.20
N GLU A 49 19.20 47.96 6.24
CA GLU A 49 19.59 46.60 6.62
C GLU A 49 20.35 46.62 7.97
N ALA A 50 20.23 45.53 8.73
CA ALA A 50 21.14 45.29 9.85
C ALA A 50 22.50 44.86 9.29
N THR A 51 23.59 45.40 9.86
CA THR A 51 24.94 45.17 9.31
C THR A 51 25.97 45.02 10.43
N TYR A 52 27.22 44.71 10.08
CA TYR A 52 28.35 44.66 11.00
C TYR A 52 29.05 46.01 11.15
N PRO A 53 29.76 46.29 12.28
CA PRO A 53 30.37 47.61 12.51
C PRO A 53 31.68 47.83 11.77
N CYS A 54 32.57 46.83 11.71
CA CYS A 54 33.89 46.96 11.12
C CYS A 54 34.54 45.61 10.89
N GLN A 55 35.25 45.47 9.80
CA GLN A 55 35.92 44.24 9.40
C GLN A 55 37.46 44.34 9.50
N ASN A 56 38.09 43.25 9.95
CA ASN A 56 39.51 43.01 9.82
C ASN A 56 39.76 41.52 9.49
N GLY A 57 40.11 41.26 8.26
CA GLY A 57 40.12 39.88 7.75
C GLY A 57 38.73 39.23 7.89
N ASP A 58 38.64 38.06 8.50
CA ASP A 58 37.38 37.35 8.72
C ASP A 58 36.65 37.77 10.03
N ASN A 59 37.14 38.80 10.73
CA ASN A 59 36.48 39.34 11.93
C ASN A 59 35.66 40.59 11.60
N TYR A 60 34.38 40.44 11.45
CA TYR A 60 33.41 41.53 11.11
C TYR A 60 33.03 42.40 12.33
N TRP A 61 33.43 42.02 13.53
CA TRP A 61 33.19 42.75 14.79
C TRP A 61 34.50 43.24 15.41
N TRP A 62 35.54 43.48 14.58
CA TRP A 62 36.85 43.87 15.09
C TRP A 62 36.82 45.24 15.76
N GLY A 63 37.21 45.28 17.05
CA GLY A 63 37.21 46.52 17.85
C GLY A 63 35.85 46.93 18.43
N TYR A 64 34.82 46.11 18.23
CA TYR A 64 33.47 46.33 18.73
C TYR A 64 32.96 45.13 19.56
N ASP A 65 32.09 45.40 20.55
CA ASP A 65 31.50 44.38 21.37
C ASP A 65 30.42 43.65 20.58
N LYS A 66 30.50 42.32 20.57
CA LYS A 66 29.50 41.47 19.95
C LYS A 66 28.22 41.40 20.79
N PRO A 67 27.03 41.41 20.19
CA PRO A 67 25.79 41.26 20.95
C PRO A 67 25.72 39.88 21.64
N GLU A 68 25.20 39.86 22.84
CA GLU A 68 25.01 38.67 23.68
C GLU A 68 23.55 38.56 24.16
N GLY A 69 23.13 37.35 24.57
CA GLY A 69 21.78 37.14 25.04
C GLY A 69 20.76 37.07 23.89
N LYS A 70 19.52 37.48 24.14
CA LYS A 70 18.45 37.41 23.14
C LYS A 70 18.57 38.54 22.12
N LEU A 71 18.66 38.20 20.85
CA LEU A 71 18.61 39.18 19.77
C LEU A 71 17.17 39.66 19.55
N ILE A 72 16.93 40.94 19.56
CA ILE A 72 15.65 41.58 19.29
C ILE A 72 15.85 42.56 18.14
N LEU A 73 15.22 42.29 17.01
CA LEU A 73 15.21 43.16 15.84
C LEU A 73 13.75 43.60 15.61
N ALA A 74 13.56 44.91 15.38
CA ALA A 74 12.24 45.47 15.12
C ALA A 74 12.01 45.68 13.62
N ASP A 75 10.79 45.62 13.18
CA ASP A 75 10.40 45.91 11.78
C ASP A 75 10.69 47.36 11.41
N THR A 76 10.55 48.25 12.37
CA THR A 76 10.78 49.71 12.21
C THR A 76 11.80 50.20 13.20
N ILE A 77 12.76 51.01 12.73
CA ILE A 77 13.88 51.56 13.50
C ILE A 77 13.79 53.08 13.47
N THR A 78 13.55 53.71 14.60
CA THR A 78 13.53 55.19 14.70
C THR A 78 14.93 55.74 14.95
N TYR A 79 15.43 56.56 14.05
CA TYR A 79 16.72 57.25 14.17
C TYR A 79 16.56 58.73 13.87
N GLN A 80 16.94 59.61 14.84
CA GLN A 80 16.85 61.06 14.73
C GLN A 80 15.46 61.59 14.33
N GLY A 81 14.39 60.89 14.71
CA GLY A 81 13.00 61.24 14.41
C GLY A 81 12.49 60.78 13.06
N THR A 82 13.27 60.01 12.32
CA THR A 82 12.87 59.36 11.07
C THR A 82 12.73 57.87 11.34
N ASP A 83 11.63 57.27 10.88
CA ASP A 83 11.37 55.87 10.96
C ASP A 83 11.87 55.17 9.71
N TYR A 84 12.70 54.17 9.89
CA TYR A 84 13.27 53.31 8.82
C TYR A 84 12.71 51.93 8.91
N THR A 85 12.35 51.33 7.79
CA THR A 85 11.92 49.92 7.70
C THR A 85 13.14 49.06 7.57
N LEU A 86 13.26 48.00 8.40
CA LEU A 86 14.29 46.97 8.28
C LEU A 86 13.90 45.98 7.18
N VAL A 87 14.61 46.03 6.03
CA VAL A 87 14.27 45.24 4.83
C VAL A 87 15.22 44.06 4.57
N ALA A 88 16.37 44.01 5.27
CA ALA A 88 17.29 42.88 5.14
C ALA A 88 18.15 42.69 6.40
N ILE A 89 18.60 41.46 6.59
CA ILE A 89 19.78 41.19 7.41
C ILE A 89 20.96 41.14 6.45
N GLY A 90 21.83 42.14 6.50
CA GLY A 90 22.94 42.30 5.58
C GLY A 90 24.02 41.22 5.75
N ASP A 91 24.97 41.22 4.82
CA ASP A 91 26.08 40.26 4.83
C ASP A 91 26.88 40.38 6.15
N HIS A 92 27.19 39.23 6.74
CA HIS A 92 27.97 39.06 7.95
C HIS A 92 27.48 39.89 9.20
N ALA A 93 26.22 40.36 9.18
CA ALA A 93 25.67 41.26 10.21
C ALA A 93 25.91 40.77 11.64
N PHE A 94 25.73 39.50 11.90
CA PHE A 94 25.98 38.87 13.22
C PHE A 94 27.01 37.74 13.14
N CYS A 95 27.92 37.79 12.17
CA CYS A 95 28.94 36.76 11.99
C CYS A 95 29.82 36.61 13.24
N GLY A 96 29.89 35.35 13.74
CA GLY A 96 30.67 34.99 14.93
C GLY A 96 30.16 35.62 16.25
N CYS A 97 28.89 36.06 16.30
CA CYS A 97 28.25 36.52 17.54
C CYS A 97 27.80 35.32 18.38
N SER A 98 28.79 34.53 18.86
CA SER A 98 28.56 33.33 19.66
C SER A 98 27.94 33.58 21.05
N GLY A 99 27.84 34.85 21.50
CA GLY A 99 27.13 35.22 22.73
C GLY A 99 25.62 35.29 22.59
N LEU A 100 25.07 35.28 21.36
CA LEU A 100 23.64 35.29 21.11
C LEU A 100 23.00 33.99 21.58
N ARG A 101 21.88 34.11 22.31
CA ARG A 101 21.17 32.97 22.94
C ARG A 101 19.64 33.15 22.83
N GLY A 102 18.91 32.05 22.97
CA GLY A 102 17.43 32.04 22.87
C GLY A 102 16.96 31.95 21.45
N SER A 103 15.64 31.97 21.25
CA SER A 103 15.03 31.89 19.93
C SER A 103 15.28 33.13 19.09
N LEU A 104 15.60 32.95 17.83
CA LEU A 104 15.78 34.03 16.86
C LEU A 104 14.42 34.43 16.27
N ALA A 105 13.99 35.66 16.56
CA ALA A 105 12.79 36.24 15.93
C ALA A 105 13.25 37.23 14.85
N LEU A 106 13.03 36.89 13.60
CA LEU A 106 13.34 37.74 12.46
C LEU A 106 12.18 38.70 12.16
N PRO A 107 12.45 39.96 11.77
CA PRO A 107 11.43 40.94 11.39
C PRO A 107 10.61 40.46 10.18
N GLN A 108 9.29 40.77 10.18
CA GLN A 108 8.41 40.36 9.10
C GLN A 108 8.57 41.18 7.80
N THR A 109 9.34 42.27 7.89
CA THR A 109 9.58 43.19 6.78
C THR A 109 10.80 42.85 5.92
N ILE A 110 11.65 41.91 6.37
CA ILE A 110 12.85 41.56 5.62
C ILE A 110 12.55 40.72 4.39
N THR A 111 13.29 40.99 3.31
CA THR A 111 13.17 40.28 2.01
C THR A 111 14.40 39.42 1.72
N ALA A 112 15.50 39.59 2.42
CA ALA A 112 16.73 38.84 2.23
C ALA A 112 17.50 38.61 3.53
N ILE A 113 18.24 37.50 3.59
CA ILE A 113 19.23 37.18 4.62
C ILE A 113 20.57 36.98 3.91
N GLY A 114 21.50 37.89 4.19
CA GLY A 114 22.76 38.03 3.50
C GLY A 114 23.80 36.96 3.80
N GLU A 115 24.93 36.99 3.08
CA GLU A 115 26.02 36.01 3.20
C GLU A 115 26.58 36.05 4.63
N GLY A 116 26.67 34.84 5.25
CA GLY A 116 27.23 34.69 6.59
C GLY A 116 26.51 35.46 7.69
N ALA A 117 25.29 35.95 7.48
CA ALA A 117 24.57 36.86 8.38
C ALA A 117 24.56 36.42 9.85
N PHE A 118 24.37 35.12 10.11
CA PHE A 118 24.39 34.51 11.45
C PHE A 118 25.47 33.43 11.61
N LYS A 119 26.46 33.39 10.71
CA LYS A 119 27.53 32.37 10.74
C LYS A 119 28.20 32.31 12.11
N GLY A 120 28.26 31.12 12.70
CA GLY A 120 28.88 30.86 14.00
C GLY A 120 28.11 31.35 15.23
N CYS A 121 26.81 31.61 15.11
CA CYS A 121 25.93 31.90 16.23
C CYS A 121 25.50 30.61 16.96
N VAL A 122 26.47 29.89 17.53
CA VAL A 122 26.34 28.50 18.02
C VAL A 122 25.38 28.31 19.19
N TYR A 123 24.93 29.35 19.88
CA TYR A 123 24.03 29.27 21.05
C TYR A 123 22.62 29.79 20.79
N LEU A 124 22.30 30.23 19.56
CA LEU A 124 20.90 30.41 19.16
C LEU A 124 20.17 29.05 19.27
N ASN A 125 18.93 29.05 19.78
CA ASN A 125 18.19 27.85 20.04
C ASN A 125 16.69 28.00 19.68
N GLY A 126 15.94 26.86 19.72
CA GLY A 126 14.52 26.85 19.38
C GLY A 126 14.29 26.78 17.87
N ASP A 127 13.06 27.09 17.47
CA ASP A 127 12.65 27.09 16.08
C ASP A 127 13.28 28.21 15.27
N LEU A 128 13.56 27.97 14.01
CA LEU A 128 13.95 28.99 13.04
C LEU A 128 12.85 29.22 12.03
N ASN A 129 12.15 30.36 12.16
CA ASN A 129 11.10 30.75 11.24
C ASN A 129 11.61 31.86 10.31
N ILE A 130 11.68 31.56 9.02
CA ILE A 130 12.06 32.52 7.97
C ILE A 130 10.82 33.31 7.57
N PRO A 131 10.80 34.64 7.66
CA PRO A 131 9.64 35.47 7.35
C PRO A 131 9.17 35.30 5.89
N SER A 132 7.86 35.47 5.69
CA SER A 132 7.18 35.16 4.40
C SER A 132 7.62 36.00 3.20
N LEU A 133 8.25 37.18 3.45
CA LEU A 133 8.76 38.02 2.37
C LEU A 133 10.20 37.71 1.96
N VAL A 134 10.90 36.84 2.70
CA VAL A 134 12.26 36.43 2.35
C VAL A 134 12.26 35.55 1.12
N ASN A 135 12.90 36.04 0.06
CA ASN A 135 13.00 35.34 -1.20
C ASN A 135 14.40 34.74 -1.47
N ARG A 136 15.42 35.13 -0.67
CA ARG A 136 16.79 34.58 -0.79
C ARG A 136 17.43 34.41 0.59
N ILE A 137 18.07 33.25 0.76
CA ILE A 137 19.00 32.97 1.86
C ILE A 137 20.37 32.76 1.21
N GLU A 138 21.28 33.70 1.44
CA GLU A 138 22.59 33.72 0.77
C GLU A 138 23.57 32.70 1.38
N ASN A 139 24.78 32.61 0.78
CA ASN A 139 25.77 31.62 1.18
C ASN A 139 26.12 31.78 2.69
N GLU A 140 26.30 30.64 3.36
CA GLU A 140 26.74 30.59 4.77
C GLU A 140 25.83 31.32 5.78
N ALA A 141 24.64 31.77 5.41
CA ALA A 141 23.78 32.65 6.23
C ALA A 141 23.61 32.17 7.68
N PHE A 142 23.38 30.87 7.90
CA PHE A 142 23.27 30.20 9.22
C PHE A 142 24.37 29.16 9.46
N CYS A 143 25.47 29.23 8.73
CA CYS A 143 26.58 28.28 8.88
C CYS A 143 27.05 28.17 10.34
N ASP A 144 27.25 26.94 10.84
CA ASP A 144 27.65 26.61 12.21
C ASP A 144 26.68 27.13 13.33
N CYS A 145 25.39 27.30 13.04
CA CYS A 145 24.37 27.61 14.06
C CYS A 145 23.86 26.30 14.74
N SER A 146 24.76 25.53 15.32
CA SER A 146 24.49 24.17 15.85
C SER A 146 23.53 24.13 17.05
N GLY A 147 23.27 25.26 17.70
CA GLY A 147 22.35 25.37 18.84
C GLY A 147 20.88 25.48 18.45
N LEU A 148 20.55 25.82 17.21
CA LEU A 148 19.18 25.81 16.72
C LEU A 148 18.63 24.37 16.88
N SER A 149 17.62 24.18 17.73
CA SER A 149 17.20 22.87 18.23
C SER A 149 15.74 22.54 17.99
N GLY A 150 15.03 23.37 17.24
CA GLY A 150 13.64 23.21 16.87
C GLY A 150 13.46 22.95 15.37
N THR A 151 12.28 23.28 14.87
CA THR A 151 11.93 23.13 13.45
C THR A 151 12.48 24.27 12.60
N LEU A 152 12.70 24.00 11.31
CA LEU A 152 13.00 25.00 10.30
C LEU A 152 11.75 25.24 9.44
N THR A 153 11.21 26.46 9.47
CA THR A 153 10.15 26.91 8.57
C THR A 153 10.73 27.88 7.56
N LEU A 154 10.72 27.51 6.29
CA LEU A 154 11.18 28.33 5.18
C LEU A 154 10.04 29.19 4.61
N SER A 155 10.37 30.32 4.00
CA SER A 155 9.40 31.22 3.36
C SER A 155 8.86 30.61 2.06
N ASP A 156 7.55 30.68 1.83
CA ASP A 156 6.94 30.24 0.55
C ASP A 156 7.40 31.07 -0.66
N SER A 157 7.92 32.29 -0.43
CA SER A 157 8.51 33.15 -1.46
C SER A 157 9.97 32.83 -1.77
N LEU A 158 10.58 31.84 -1.09
CA LEU A 158 11.99 31.53 -1.23
C LEU A 158 12.28 30.91 -2.58
N THR A 159 13.23 31.50 -3.32
CA THR A 159 13.65 31.03 -4.67
C THR A 159 15.05 30.41 -4.67
N PHE A 160 15.86 30.71 -3.67
CA PHE A 160 17.27 30.32 -3.63
C PHE A 160 17.75 30.01 -2.20
N ILE A 161 18.48 28.92 -2.06
CA ILE A 161 19.18 28.50 -0.84
C ILE A 161 20.67 28.38 -1.17
N GLY A 162 21.46 29.31 -0.64
CA GLY A 162 22.87 29.45 -0.93
C GLY A 162 23.76 28.30 -0.46
N ALA A 163 24.98 28.27 -0.96
CA ALA A 163 25.98 27.29 -0.54
C ALA A 163 26.25 27.42 0.98
N ARG A 164 26.27 26.28 1.68
CA ARG A 164 26.51 26.19 3.14
C ARG A 164 25.52 27.01 3.99
N ALA A 165 24.34 27.37 3.45
CA ALA A 165 23.39 28.25 4.13
C ALA A 165 23.03 27.76 5.54
N PHE A 166 22.84 26.44 5.72
CA PHE A 166 22.57 25.78 7.01
C PHE A 166 23.66 24.76 7.41
N TYR A 167 24.87 24.90 6.87
CA TYR A 167 25.97 23.98 7.15
C TYR A 167 26.18 23.80 8.67
N ARG A 168 26.16 22.53 9.14
CA ARG A 168 26.30 22.16 10.57
C ARG A 168 25.22 22.73 11.52
N CYS A 169 24.04 23.01 11.05
CA CYS A 169 22.90 23.29 11.92
C CYS A 169 22.35 21.98 12.51
N SER A 170 23.20 21.26 13.25
CA SER A 170 22.96 19.87 13.70
C SER A 170 21.81 19.71 14.70
N GLY A 171 21.30 20.79 15.28
CA GLY A 171 20.18 20.77 16.21
C GLY A 171 18.81 20.97 15.56
N LEU A 172 18.74 21.47 14.31
CA LEU A 172 17.47 21.57 13.56
C LEU A 172 16.87 20.17 13.38
N SER A 173 15.56 20.02 13.60
CA SER A 173 14.88 18.72 13.70
C SER A 173 13.52 18.71 13.01
N GLY A 174 12.93 17.50 12.90
CA GLY A 174 11.62 17.30 12.27
C GLY A 174 11.69 17.27 10.73
N VAL A 175 10.61 17.69 10.10
CA VAL A 175 10.44 17.73 8.64
C VAL A 175 11.23 18.91 8.05
N LEU A 176 11.95 18.66 6.96
CA LEU A 176 12.51 19.71 6.11
C LEU A 176 11.67 19.84 4.83
N SER A 177 10.91 20.92 4.74
CA SER A 177 10.12 21.21 3.55
C SER A 177 10.76 22.34 2.75
N ILE A 178 11.23 22.04 1.54
CA ILE A 178 11.77 23.05 0.61
C ILE A 178 10.57 23.67 -0.14
N PRO A 179 10.43 25.01 -0.13
CA PRO A 179 9.32 25.71 -0.76
C PRO A 179 9.24 25.54 -2.28
N ASN A 180 8.02 25.72 -2.82
CA ASN A 180 7.73 25.45 -4.24
C ASN A 180 8.42 26.40 -5.24
N GLU A 181 8.90 27.56 -4.81
CA GLU A 181 9.58 28.51 -5.69
C GLU A 181 11.11 28.28 -5.73
N VAL A 182 11.65 27.35 -4.92
CA VAL A 182 13.10 27.06 -4.89
C VAL A 182 13.49 26.25 -6.11
N SER A 183 14.39 26.78 -6.93
CA SER A 183 14.96 26.10 -8.10
C SER A 183 16.36 25.53 -7.86
N GLU A 184 17.07 26.00 -6.84
CA GLU A 184 18.45 25.60 -6.56
C GLU A 184 18.72 25.45 -5.06
N ILE A 185 19.37 24.34 -4.69
CA ILE A 185 19.97 24.09 -3.39
C ILE A 185 21.49 24.06 -3.57
N GLY A 186 22.18 25.03 -2.98
CA GLY A 186 23.63 25.22 -3.15
C GLY A 186 24.48 24.10 -2.53
N ASP A 187 25.79 24.15 -2.83
CA ASP A 187 26.76 23.18 -2.31
C ASP A 187 26.80 23.20 -0.76
N ASN A 188 26.78 22.03 -0.13
CA ASN A 188 26.82 21.87 1.33
C ASN A 188 25.66 22.57 2.08
N ALA A 189 24.60 22.97 1.41
CA ALA A 189 23.55 23.83 2.00
C ALA A 189 22.98 23.28 3.32
N PHE A 190 22.75 21.99 3.41
CA PHE A 190 22.29 21.28 4.62
C PHE A 190 23.29 20.20 5.09
N GLU A 191 24.57 20.31 4.72
CA GLU A 191 25.56 19.33 5.18
C GLU A 191 25.67 19.32 6.71
N GLN A 192 25.64 18.10 7.31
CA GLN A 192 25.72 17.87 8.76
C GLN A 192 24.58 18.52 9.57
N CYS A 193 23.40 18.67 9.00
CA CYS A 193 22.17 19.00 9.72
C CYS A 193 21.54 17.71 10.31
N SER A 194 22.32 16.96 11.10
CA SER A 194 22.00 15.60 11.55
C SER A 194 20.78 15.49 12.47
N GLY A 195 20.20 16.61 12.90
CA GLY A 195 18.99 16.63 13.71
C GLY A 195 17.71 16.46 12.90
N PHE A 196 17.70 16.64 11.57
CA PHE A 196 16.54 16.28 10.75
C PHE A 196 16.28 14.78 10.84
N ASN A 197 15.13 14.40 11.37
CA ASN A 197 14.79 13.02 11.75
C ASN A 197 13.40 12.60 11.24
N ASP A 198 12.96 13.18 10.15
CA ASP A 198 11.69 12.91 9.49
C ASP A 198 11.86 13.05 7.95
N MET A 199 10.83 13.44 7.25
CA MET A 199 10.75 13.61 5.81
C MET A 199 11.52 14.86 5.32
N VAL A 200 12.14 14.72 4.14
CA VAL A 200 12.60 15.87 3.34
C VAL A 200 11.72 15.97 2.09
N THR A 201 11.04 17.11 1.92
CA THR A 201 10.23 17.39 0.73
C THR A 201 10.98 18.29 -0.23
N LEU A 202 11.10 17.87 -1.50
CA LEU A 202 11.71 18.63 -2.59
C LEU A 202 10.64 19.07 -3.60
N PRO A 203 10.58 20.36 -3.97
CA PRO A 203 9.50 20.93 -4.78
C PRO A 203 9.61 20.55 -6.28
N GLU A 204 8.52 20.75 -7.01
CA GLU A 204 8.46 20.48 -8.45
C GLU A 204 9.40 21.35 -9.29
N THR A 205 9.68 22.57 -8.82
CA THR A 205 10.52 23.58 -9.49
C THR A 205 12.01 23.36 -9.34
N LEU A 206 12.43 22.39 -8.50
CA LEU A 206 13.84 22.18 -8.19
C LEU A 206 14.59 21.63 -9.41
N GLU A 207 15.61 22.37 -9.87
CA GLU A 207 16.44 22.03 -11.03
C GLU A 207 17.83 21.53 -10.64
N LEU A 208 18.37 21.98 -9.49
CA LEU A 208 19.75 21.69 -9.08
C LEU A 208 19.88 21.39 -7.59
N ILE A 209 20.62 20.31 -7.29
CA ILE A 209 21.12 19.97 -5.94
C ILE A 209 22.65 19.90 -5.99
N GLY A 210 23.30 20.81 -5.27
CA GLY A 210 24.73 20.98 -5.26
C GLY A 210 25.53 19.85 -4.60
N GLU A 211 26.85 19.96 -4.64
CA GLU A 211 27.77 19.00 -4.01
C GLU A 211 27.54 18.91 -2.52
N GLN A 212 27.46 17.69 -1.99
CA GLN A 212 27.31 17.42 -0.55
C GLN A 212 26.12 18.14 0.12
N ALA A 213 25.11 18.56 -0.66
CA ALA A 213 24.02 19.42 -0.16
C ALA A 213 23.29 18.83 1.07
N PHE A 214 23.10 17.52 1.14
CA PHE A 214 22.49 16.82 2.26
C PHE A 214 23.44 15.83 2.98
N LYS A 215 24.73 15.91 2.75
CA LYS A 215 25.68 14.97 3.33
C LYS A 215 25.65 14.97 4.87
N GLY A 216 25.76 13.78 5.47
CA GLY A 216 25.84 13.60 6.93
C GLY A 216 24.50 13.68 7.66
N ASN A 217 23.38 13.62 6.96
CA ASN A 217 22.02 13.64 7.54
C ASN A 217 21.46 12.20 7.67
N ALA A 218 22.12 11.36 8.49
CA ALA A 218 21.82 9.95 8.64
C ALA A 218 20.46 9.64 9.28
N ASN A 219 19.78 10.61 9.87
CA ASN A 219 18.51 10.43 10.57
C ASN A 219 17.28 10.76 9.69
N ILE A 220 17.47 11.18 8.45
CA ILE A 220 16.37 11.37 7.49
C ILE A 220 15.69 10.00 7.25
N LEU A 221 14.35 9.97 7.37
CA LEU A 221 13.58 8.73 7.19
C LEU A 221 13.24 8.45 5.73
N PHE A 222 12.94 9.50 4.93
CA PHE A 222 12.65 9.36 3.50
C PHE A 222 12.69 10.72 2.79
N PHE A 223 12.80 10.67 1.46
CA PHE A 223 12.62 11.82 0.59
C PHE A 223 11.28 11.76 -0.13
N SER A 224 10.61 12.90 -0.23
CA SER A 224 9.44 13.12 -1.08
C SER A 224 9.80 14.11 -2.17
N VAL A 225 9.95 13.64 -3.38
CA VAL A 225 10.37 14.46 -4.54
C VAL A 225 9.17 14.69 -5.44
N LYS A 226 8.89 15.96 -5.78
CA LYS A 226 7.74 16.33 -6.63
C LYS A 226 8.13 16.60 -8.08
N CYS A 227 9.44 16.63 -8.40
CA CYS A 227 9.94 16.89 -9.74
C CYS A 227 9.59 15.75 -10.70
N GLN A 228 8.94 16.05 -11.82
CA GLN A 228 8.67 15.10 -12.90
C GLN A 228 9.96 14.69 -13.67
N THR A 229 10.96 15.51 -13.62
CA THR A 229 12.30 15.20 -14.14
C THR A 229 13.28 15.26 -12.97
N PRO A 230 14.14 14.26 -12.78
CA PRO A 230 15.15 14.32 -11.73
C PRO A 230 15.95 15.60 -11.79
N PRO A 231 16.02 16.39 -10.69
CA PRO A 231 16.90 17.56 -10.67
C PRO A 231 18.35 17.13 -10.89
N VAL A 232 19.14 17.97 -11.55
CA VAL A 232 20.58 17.77 -11.72
C VAL A 232 21.21 17.68 -10.32
N THR A 233 21.79 16.53 -9.99
CA THR A 233 22.24 16.24 -8.64
C THR A 233 23.67 15.76 -8.65
N ALA A 234 24.52 16.39 -7.84
CA ALA A 234 25.90 15.95 -7.67
C ALA A 234 25.94 14.52 -7.10
N ALA A 235 26.90 13.72 -7.55
CA ALA A 235 27.01 12.32 -7.16
C ALA A 235 27.19 12.11 -5.65
N ASN A 236 27.75 13.10 -4.94
CA ASN A 236 28.04 13.12 -3.52
C ASN A 236 27.00 13.92 -2.69
N ALA A 237 25.92 14.39 -3.31
CA ALA A 237 24.89 15.24 -2.66
C ALA A 237 24.27 14.58 -1.42
N PHE A 238 24.12 13.26 -1.43
CA PHE A 238 23.48 12.45 -0.39
C PHE A 238 24.47 11.56 0.38
N ASP A 239 25.78 11.88 0.41
CA ASP A 239 26.75 11.08 1.14
C ASP A 239 26.38 10.96 2.62
N ASP A 240 26.67 9.81 3.22
CA ASP A 240 26.36 9.45 4.60
C ASP A 240 24.84 9.41 4.92
N ILE A 241 23.95 9.49 3.92
CA ILE A 241 22.53 9.16 4.07
C ILE A 241 22.37 7.65 3.81
N PRO A 242 21.60 6.90 4.66
CA PRO A 242 21.35 5.49 4.44
C PRO A 242 20.70 5.22 3.07
N THR A 243 21.19 4.21 2.35
CA THR A 243 20.64 3.84 1.04
C THR A 243 19.33 3.06 1.13
N GLU A 244 18.99 2.59 2.34
CA GLU A 244 17.80 1.80 2.63
C GLU A 244 16.53 2.63 2.81
N ILE A 245 16.65 3.95 2.91
CA ILE A 245 15.48 4.83 3.05
C ILE A 245 14.72 4.95 1.74
N PRO A 246 13.38 5.00 1.76
CA PRO A 246 12.60 5.21 0.54
C PRO A 246 12.76 6.64 -0.01
N VAL A 247 12.72 6.72 -1.34
CA VAL A 247 12.64 7.97 -2.09
C VAL A 247 11.35 7.93 -2.91
N TYR A 248 10.36 8.71 -2.49
CA TYR A 248 9.09 8.80 -3.17
C TYR A 248 9.16 9.79 -4.32
N VAL A 249 8.84 9.34 -5.52
CA VAL A 249 8.90 10.11 -6.77
C VAL A 249 7.53 10.11 -7.47
N PRO A 250 7.25 11.07 -8.37
CA PRO A 250 6.00 11.11 -9.11
C PRO A 250 5.78 9.88 -10.01
N TYR A 251 4.51 9.66 -10.38
CA TYR A 251 4.11 8.61 -11.28
C TYR A 251 4.88 8.63 -12.62
N ASN A 252 5.30 7.45 -13.07
CA ASN A 252 6.04 7.21 -14.32
C ASN A 252 7.41 7.90 -14.40
N THR A 253 8.08 8.08 -13.24
CA THR A 253 9.41 8.69 -13.15
C THR A 253 10.48 7.80 -12.51
N LYS A 254 10.11 6.65 -11.93
CA LYS A 254 11.01 5.74 -11.20
C LYS A 254 12.29 5.44 -11.99
N GLU A 255 12.17 5.01 -13.23
CA GLU A 255 13.30 4.65 -14.08
C GLU A 255 14.24 5.85 -14.32
N ALA A 256 13.69 7.05 -14.55
CA ALA A 256 14.48 8.27 -14.72
C ALA A 256 15.31 8.58 -13.47
N TYR A 257 14.71 8.45 -12.26
CA TYR A 257 15.43 8.63 -11.00
C TYR A 257 16.47 7.55 -10.73
N GLN A 258 16.16 6.27 -11.02
CA GLN A 258 17.12 5.18 -10.87
C GLN A 258 18.37 5.34 -11.75
N ASN A 259 18.24 6.01 -12.90
CA ASN A 259 19.34 6.28 -13.82
C ASN A 259 20.01 7.64 -13.61
N ALA A 260 19.44 8.52 -12.78
CA ALA A 260 19.98 9.86 -12.54
C ALA A 260 21.15 9.85 -11.54
N SER A 261 22.17 10.70 -11.82
CA SER A 261 23.31 10.91 -10.90
C SER A 261 22.83 11.36 -9.52
N GLY A 262 23.48 10.87 -8.48
CA GLY A 262 23.10 11.12 -7.07
C GLY A 262 21.93 10.28 -6.60
N TRP A 263 20.88 10.09 -7.41
CA TRP A 263 19.67 9.34 -7.06
C TRP A 263 19.83 7.83 -7.21
N SER A 264 20.56 7.36 -8.22
CA SER A 264 20.76 5.95 -8.53
C SER A 264 21.28 5.10 -7.34
N ARG A 265 21.89 5.75 -6.34
CA ARG A 265 22.36 5.10 -5.11
C ARG A 265 21.24 4.46 -4.28
N PHE A 266 19.99 4.95 -4.41
CA PHE A 266 18.83 4.43 -3.69
C PHE A 266 18.18 3.22 -4.40
N GLY A 267 18.51 2.96 -5.67
CA GLY A 267 18.10 1.77 -6.42
C GLY A 267 16.60 1.46 -6.32
N GLU A 268 16.25 0.27 -5.84
CA GLU A 268 14.86 -0.16 -5.67
C GLU A 268 14.11 0.57 -4.55
N ARG A 269 14.77 1.39 -3.74
CA ARG A 269 14.11 2.25 -2.75
C ARG A 269 13.49 3.50 -3.35
N ILE A 270 13.68 3.74 -4.64
CA ILE A 270 12.94 4.74 -5.41
C ILE A 270 11.57 4.14 -5.73
N VAL A 271 10.52 4.73 -5.16
CA VAL A 271 9.14 4.24 -5.22
C VAL A 271 8.23 5.36 -5.72
N GLU A 272 7.35 5.06 -6.66
CA GLU A 272 6.33 6.01 -7.12
C GLU A 272 5.25 6.16 -6.06
N LYS A 273 5.12 7.35 -5.45
CA LYS A 273 4.13 7.69 -4.42
C LYS A 273 3.88 9.19 -4.38
N SER A 274 2.61 9.60 -4.33
CA SER A 274 2.23 11.01 -4.20
C SER A 274 1.86 11.36 -2.75
N LEU A 275 2.42 12.44 -2.24
CA LEU A 275 2.10 13.01 -0.92
C LEU A 275 1.20 14.24 -1.07
N TRP A 276 0.08 14.25 -0.35
CA TRP A 276 -0.88 15.37 -0.39
C TRP A 276 -0.34 16.61 0.32
N ASN A 277 -0.51 17.76 -0.32
CA ASN A 277 -0.09 19.07 0.19
C ASN A 277 -1.27 19.95 0.68
N GLY A 278 -2.48 19.38 0.77
CA GLY A 278 -3.68 20.11 1.16
C GLY A 278 -4.42 20.80 0.00
N SER A 279 -3.87 20.83 -1.21
CA SER A 279 -4.52 21.41 -2.40
C SER A 279 -5.31 20.38 -3.20
N ALA A 280 -6.10 20.85 -4.17
CA ALA A 280 -6.85 20.05 -5.13
C ALA A 280 -6.54 20.48 -6.55
N MET A 281 -6.23 19.54 -7.45
CA MET A 281 -5.92 19.79 -8.85
C MET A 281 -6.69 18.85 -9.76
N PRO A 282 -7.26 19.35 -10.88
CA PRO A 282 -7.99 18.52 -11.82
C PRO A 282 -7.08 17.45 -12.44
N TRP A 283 -7.64 16.27 -12.69
CA TRP A 283 -7.01 15.27 -13.55
C TRP A 283 -6.95 15.78 -15.00
N THR A 284 -5.95 15.36 -15.74
CA THR A 284 -5.69 15.82 -17.11
C THR A 284 -5.69 14.67 -18.13
N LYS A 285 -5.76 13.41 -17.67
CA LYS A 285 -5.74 12.22 -18.50
C LYS A 285 -7.02 11.40 -18.33
N GLY A 286 -7.42 10.75 -19.42
CA GLY A 286 -8.64 9.97 -19.54
C GLY A 286 -9.86 10.78 -19.93
N SER A 287 -10.90 10.09 -20.36
CA SER A 287 -12.20 10.66 -20.73
C SER A 287 -13.33 10.23 -19.77
N GLY A 288 -13.02 9.38 -18.79
CA GLY A 288 -13.95 8.88 -17.79
C GLY A 288 -14.82 7.72 -18.28
N THR A 289 -14.46 7.07 -19.38
CA THR A 289 -15.10 5.83 -19.85
C THR A 289 -14.40 4.60 -19.29
N GLU A 290 -15.00 3.43 -19.43
CA GLU A 290 -14.39 2.16 -19.00
C GLU A 290 -13.07 1.89 -19.72
N ASP A 291 -13.00 2.15 -21.04
CA ASP A 291 -11.78 1.95 -21.84
C ASP A 291 -10.73 3.06 -21.64
N ASP A 292 -11.12 4.22 -21.12
CA ASP A 292 -10.24 5.39 -20.93
C ASP A 292 -10.65 6.14 -19.64
N PRO A 293 -10.44 5.56 -18.44
CA PRO A 293 -10.82 6.14 -17.16
C PRO A 293 -10.05 7.42 -16.86
N TYR A 294 -10.62 8.32 -16.07
CA TYR A 294 -9.85 9.43 -15.48
C TYR A 294 -8.75 8.89 -14.57
N LEU A 295 -7.50 9.29 -14.80
CA LEU A 295 -6.37 8.83 -14.01
C LEU A 295 -6.16 9.72 -12.78
N ILE A 296 -6.10 9.08 -11.62
CA ILE A 296 -5.71 9.70 -10.35
C ILE A 296 -4.20 9.47 -10.20
N GLU A 297 -3.42 10.45 -10.63
CA GLU A 297 -1.96 10.41 -10.65
C GLU A 297 -1.31 11.12 -9.45
N SER A 298 -2.14 11.78 -8.63
CA SER A 298 -1.67 12.46 -7.42
C SER A 298 -2.76 12.55 -6.35
N ALA A 299 -2.36 12.82 -5.12
CA ALA A 299 -3.29 13.06 -4.02
C ALA A 299 -4.16 14.32 -4.24
N GLU A 300 -3.63 15.31 -4.95
CA GLU A 300 -4.35 16.51 -5.37
C GLU A 300 -5.48 16.17 -6.37
N ASN A 301 -5.31 15.16 -7.25
CA ASN A 301 -6.38 14.68 -8.13
C ASN A 301 -7.50 14.01 -7.33
N LEU A 302 -7.17 13.22 -6.31
CA LEU A 302 -8.17 12.63 -5.40
C LEU A 302 -8.92 13.74 -4.63
N ALA A 303 -8.22 14.77 -4.15
CA ALA A 303 -8.83 15.92 -3.50
C ALA A 303 -9.73 16.72 -4.45
N TRP A 304 -9.40 16.76 -5.73
CA TRP A 304 -10.26 17.36 -6.76
C TRP A 304 -11.53 16.53 -6.96
N LEU A 305 -11.46 15.20 -6.96
CA LEU A 305 -12.63 14.34 -6.98
C LEU A 305 -13.55 14.64 -5.79
N ALA A 306 -13.01 14.76 -4.58
CA ALA A 306 -13.78 15.15 -3.40
C ALA A 306 -14.45 16.53 -3.59
N THR A 307 -13.70 17.51 -4.11
CA THR A 307 -14.24 18.85 -4.40
C THR A 307 -15.42 18.79 -5.36
N LYS A 308 -15.30 17.98 -6.43
CA LYS A 308 -16.34 17.86 -7.46
C LYS A 308 -17.59 17.13 -6.99
N VAL A 309 -17.44 16.08 -6.22
CA VAL A 309 -18.59 15.36 -5.63
C VAL A 309 -19.29 16.23 -4.58
N ASN A 310 -18.54 17.06 -3.84
CA ASN A 310 -19.05 17.93 -2.77
C ASN A 310 -19.50 19.32 -3.27
N GLU A 311 -19.51 19.57 -4.59
CA GLU A 311 -20.05 20.83 -5.11
C GLU A 311 -21.53 21.03 -4.69
N ARG A 312 -21.88 22.27 -4.36
CA ARG A 312 -23.26 22.60 -4.00
C ARG A 312 -24.16 22.50 -5.22
N PHE A 313 -25.16 21.65 -5.14
CA PHE A 313 -26.23 21.56 -6.11
C PHE A 313 -27.46 22.31 -5.55
N ASN A 314 -28.12 23.11 -6.38
CA ASN A 314 -29.39 23.75 -6.03
C ASN A 314 -30.54 22.72 -6.08
N SER A 315 -30.45 21.69 -5.24
CA SER A 315 -31.42 20.60 -5.15
C SER A 315 -31.71 20.29 -3.70
N LEU A 316 -32.97 20.12 -3.35
CA LEU A 316 -33.40 19.59 -2.05
C LEU A 316 -33.45 18.06 -2.03
N ASN A 317 -33.13 17.40 -3.16
CA ASN A 317 -33.09 15.95 -3.27
C ASN A 317 -31.62 15.47 -3.27
N ASP A 318 -31.40 14.28 -2.83
CA ASP A 318 -30.11 13.57 -2.93
C ASP A 318 -29.58 13.56 -4.38
N VAL A 319 -28.30 13.83 -4.55
CA VAL A 319 -27.65 14.00 -5.85
C VAL A 319 -26.59 12.92 -6.07
N LYS A 320 -26.73 12.18 -7.15
CA LYS A 320 -25.73 11.21 -7.64
C LYS A 320 -24.77 11.90 -8.60
N VAL A 321 -23.48 11.87 -8.28
CA VAL A 321 -22.43 12.52 -9.05
C VAL A 321 -21.54 11.46 -9.71
N PHE A 322 -21.15 11.70 -10.96
CA PHE A 322 -20.31 10.83 -11.77
C PHE A 322 -20.92 9.45 -12.10
N GLN A 323 -22.23 9.37 -12.32
CA GLN A 323 -22.85 8.16 -12.85
C GLN A 323 -22.15 7.71 -14.15
N ASP A 324 -21.90 6.42 -14.30
CA ASP A 324 -21.23 5.81 -15.45
C ASP A 324 -19.82 6.39 -15.76
N THR A 325 -19.19 7.04 -14.77
CA THR A 325 -17.86 7.63 -14.94
C THR A 325 -16.82 6.78 -14.22
N CYS A 326 -15.74 6.45 -14.92
CA CYS A 326 -14.66 5.59 -14.41
C CYS A 326 -13.44 6.40 -14.00
N PHE A 327 -12.90 6.05 -12.83
CA PHE A 327 -11.67 6.59 -12.25
C PHE A 327 -10.71 5.44 -11.94
N LYS A 328 -9.43 5.65 -12.20
CA LYS A 328 -8.39 4.67 -11.92
C LYS A 328 -7.23 5.30 -11.16
N LEU A 329 -6.91 4.72 -10.01
CA LEU A 329 -5.70 5.08 -9.26
C LEU A 329 -4.49 4.45 -9.95
N VAL A 330 -3.40 5.22 -10.14
CA VAL A 330 -2.21 4.73 -10.85
C VAL A 330 -0.92 4.88 -10.04
N ILE A 331 -1.04 5.38 -8.81
CA ILE A 331 0.08 5.60 -7.90
C ILE A 331 -0.40 5.53 -6.45
N ASP A 332 0.46 5.12 -5.54
CA ASP A 332 0.18 5.18 -4.11
C ASP A 332 0.07 6.62 -3.61
N LEU A 333 -0.92 6.89 -2.76
CA LEU A 333 -1.16 8.20 -2.18
C LEU A 333 -0.94 8.20 -0.66
N ASP A 334 -0.37 9.30 -0.14
CA ASP A 334 -0.31 9.55 1.30
C ASP A 334 -0.98 10.89 1.63
N LEU A 335 -2.05 10.84 2.42
CA LEU A 335 -2.85 12.02 2.76
C LEU A 335 -2.37 12.73 4.04
N GLN A 336 -1.17 12.39 4.55
CA GLN A 336 -0.41 13.09 5.59
C GLN A 336 -1.22 13.41 6.87
N ARG A 337 -1.87 12.40 7.46
CA ARG A 337 -2.78 12.52 8.64
C ARG A 337 -2.27 13.34 9.82
N ASN A 338 -0.96 13.50 9.99
CA ASN A 338 -0.39 14.22 11.11
C ASN A 338 -0.40 15.74 10.92
N THR A 339 -0.57 16.19 9.68
CA THR A 339 -0.47 17.60 9.29
C THR A 339 -1.76 18.13 8.66
N LEU A 340 -2.52 17.26 7.98
CA LEU A 340 -3.70 17.63 7.19
C LEU A 340 -4.93 16.82 7.58
N THR A 341 -6.11 17.42 7.46
CA THR A 341 -7.40 16.76 7.66
C THR A 341 -8.04 16.53 6.30
N TRP A 342 -8.37 15.29 6.00
CA TRP A 342 -9.03 14.91 4.75
C TRP A 342 -10.50 15.36 4.74
N THR A 343 -11.03 15.68 3.56
CA THR A 343 -12.47 15.88 3.35
C THR A 343 -13.03 14.68 2.61
N SER A 344 -14.00 14.00 3.19
CA SER A 344 -14.65 12.82 2.59
C SER A 344 -15.25 13.13 1.22
N ILE A 345 -15.27 12.13 0.33
CA ILE A 345 -15.90 12.22 -0.98
C ILE A 345 -17.40 11.95 -0.84
N GLY A 346 -18.25 12.93 -1.14
CA GLY A 346 -19.70 12.88 -0.91
C GLY A 346 -20.11 13.20 0.53
N GLY A 347 -21.37 13.00 0.84
CA GLY A 347 -21.92 13.19 2.19
C GLY A 347 -23.04 14.23 2.27
N VAL A 348 -23.32 14.72 3.49
CA VAL A 348 -24.39 15.67 3.75
C VAL A 348 -23.91 17.08 3.45
N LEU A 349 -24.67 17.81 2.62
CA LEU A 349 -24.51 19.24 2.39
C LEU A 349 -25.63 19.98 3.15
N GLU A 350 -25.25 20.84 4.09
CA GLU A 350 -26.18 21.69 4.81
C GLU A 350 -26.63 22.85 3.89
N LEU A 351 -27.93 22.96 3.66
CA LEU A 351 -28.55 24.04 2.89
C LEU A 351 -29.49 24.86 3.80
N GLU A 352 -29.71 26.13 3.50
CA GLU A 352 -30.65 27.01 4.26
C GLU A 352 -32.11 26.47 4.28
N GLU A 353 -32.47 25.67 3.28
CA GLU A 353 -33.83 25.10 3.08
C GLU A 353 -33.96 23.62 3.49
N GLY A 354 -32.86 22.95 3.94
CA GLY A 354 -32.84 21.54 4.35
C GLY A 354 -31.57 20.83 3.86
N ASP A 355 -31.33 19.63 4.40
CA ASP A 355 -30.11 18.85 4.08
C ASP A 355 -30.26 18.10 2.76
N CYS A 356 -29.21 18.10 1.97
CA CYS A 356 -29.08 17.32 0.74
C CYS A 356 -27.85 16.42 0.84
N ARG A 357 -27.94 15.16 0.37
CA ARG A 357 -26.78 14.29 0.27
C ARG A 357 -26.23 14.27 -1.15
N THR A 358 -24.91 14.30 -1.24
CA THR A 358 -24.21 13.99 -2.49
C THR A 358 -23.61 12.59 -2.39
N PHE A 359 -23.81 11.78 -3.43
CA PHE A 359 -23.30 10.44 -3.55
C PHE A 359 -22.29 10.37 -4.69
N PHE A 360 -21.13 9.77 -4.42
CA PHE A 360 -20.32 9.25 -5.51
C PHE A 360 -21.05 8.05 -6.13
N SER A 361 -21.20 8.05 -7.45
CA SER A 361 -21.97 7.02 -8.18
C SER A 361 -21.21 6.45 -9.39
N GLY A 362 -19.91 6.62 -9.42
CA GLY A 362 -19.02 6.12 -10.47
C GLY A 362 -18.36 4.82 -10.15
N VAL A 363 -17.44 4.42 -11.02
CA VAL A 363 -16.51 3.32 -10.81
C VAL A 363 -15.18 3.89 -10.34
N PHE A 364 -14.67 3.42 -9.20
CA PHE A 364 -13.35 3.76 -8.68
C PHE A 364 -12.51 2.49 -8.57
N ASP A 365 -11.58 2.31 -9.50
CA ASP A 365 -10.61 1.22 -9.48
C ASP A 365 -9.33 1.67 -8.77
N GLY A 366 -9.07 1.12 -7.60
CA GLY A 366 -7.82 1.35 -6.85
C GLY A 366 -6.59 0.73 -7.52
N ASN A 367 -6.80 -0.18 -8.50
CA ASN A 367 -5.74 -0.79 -9.30
C ASN A 367 -4.60 -1.37 -8.44
N ASN A 368 -4.95 -1.93 -7.27
CA ASN A 368 -4.06 -2.44 -6.23
C ASN A 368 -3.09 -1.41 -5.63
N HIS A 369 -3.35 -0.12 -5.81
CA HIS A 369 -2.61 0.94 -5.15
C HIS A 369 -3.18 1.26 -3.77
N THR A 370 -2.34 1.93 -2.96
CA THR A 370 -2.63 2.27 -1.57
C THR A 370 -2.94 3.76 -1.40
N ILE A 371 -4.05 4.06 -0.71
CA ILE A 371 -4.28 5.38 -0.13
C ILE A 371 -3.99 5.30 1.37
N SER A 372 -3.00 6.04 1.84
CA SER A 372 -2.56 5.95 3.22
C SER A 372 -2.73 7.25 4.00
N SER A 373 -2.75 7.11 5.34
CA SER A 373 -2.61 8.23 6.28
C SER A 373 -3.67 9.32 6.14
N TYR A 374 -4.93 9.01 5.83
CA TYR A 374 -5.96 10.02 5.96
C TYR A 374 -6.44 10.16 7.42
N TYR A 375 -6.80 11.39 7.79
CA TYR A 375 -7.40 11.71 9.06
C TYR A 375 -8.74 12.42 8.86
N LEU A 376 -9.78 11.82 9.40
CA LEU A 376 -11.11 12.40 9.46
C LEU A 376 -11.48 12.63 10.92
N LYS A 377 -11.67 13.88 11.27
CA LYS A 377 -12.29 14.28 12.53
C LYS A 377 -13.58 14.99 12.22
N ASN A 378 -14.68 14.44 12.69
CA ASN A 378 -15.95 15.14 12.64
C ASN A 378 -15.91 16.31 13.65
N ILE A 379 -15.74 17.56 13.16
CA ILE A 379 -15.61 18.77 13.99
C ILE A 379 -16.91 19.61 13.96
N LEU A 380 -17.98 19.12 13.38
CA LEU A 380 -19.21 19.92 13.35
C LEU A 380 -19.83 20.02 14.76
N ASP A 381 -19.35 21.01 15.52
CA ASP A 381 -19.98 21.47 16.77
C ASP A 381 -21.36 22.12 16.55
N TRP A 382 -21.90 22.12 15.31
CA TRP A 382 -23.11 22.83 14.96
C TRP A 382 -24.35 21.95 15.20
N VAL A 383 -25.12 22.39 16.16
CA VAL A 383 -26.51 21.96 16.39
C VAL A 383 -27.40 22.97 15.66
N GLY A 384 -28.06 22.55 14.58
CA GLY A 384 -28.95 23.43 13.83
C GLY A 384 -29.96 24.15 14.73
N PRO A 385 -30.57 25.29 14.30
CA PRO A 385 -31.47 26.11 15.11
C PRO A 385 -32.70 25.36 15.64
N ASN A 386 -32.95 24.14 15.14
CA ASN A 386 -34.02 23.25 15.60
C ASN A 386 -33.55 22.09 16.49
N GLY A 387 -32.27 22.04 16.82
CA GLY A 387 -31.76 21.26 17.94
C GLY A 387 -31.48 19.77 17.73
N ILE A 388 -31.83 19.14 16.61
CA ILE A 388 -31.55 17.70 16.37
C ILE A 388 -31.55 17.43 14.87
N ASP A 389 -30.40 17.19 14.30
CA ASP A 389 -30.30 16.45 13.03
C ASP A 389 -30.47 14.95 13.34
N SER A 390 -31.58 14.38 12.92
CA SER A 390 -32.00 13.02 13.33
C SER A 390 -31.29 11.91 12.57
N ASP A 391 -30.47 12.22 11.55
CA ASP A 391 -30.00 11.22 10.61
C ASP A 391 -28.51 10.82 10.73
N GLY A 392 -27.71 11.52 11.57
CA GLY A 392 -26.25 11.30 11.63
C GLY A 392 -25.53 11.65 10.31
N ILE A 393 -24.23 11.69 10.35
CA ILE A 393 -23.40 11.94 9.16
C ILE A 393 -22.70 10.67 8.69
N ASP A 394 -22.34 10.68 7.41
CA ASP A 394 -21.58 9.60 6.79
C ASP A 394 -20.10 9.98 6.77
N VAL A 395 -19.22 9.08 7.22
CA VAL A 395 -17.78 9.33 7.40
C VAL A 395 -16.96 8.17 6.86
N GLY A 396 -16.04 8.44 5.96
CA GLY A 396 -15.16 7.47 5.33
C GLY A 396 -14.25 8.16 4.30
N LEU A 397 -13.42 7.44 3.61
CA LEU A 397 -12.75 8.00 2.42
C LEU A 397 -13.81 8.54 1.46
N PHE A 398 -14.83 7.74 1.20
CA PHE A 398 -16.12 8.15 0.62
C PHE A 398 -17.13 8.28 1.78
N ALA A 399 -17.75 9.45 1.95
CA ALA A 399 -18.81 9.57 2.95
C ALA A 399 -20.04 8.78 2.52
N SER A 400 -20.53 9.03 1.30
CA SER A 400 -21.73 8.38 0.77
C SER A 400 -21.53 7.93 -0.68
N VAL A 401 -21.88 6.67 -0.97
CA VAL A 401 -21.87 6.12 -2.32
C VAL A 401 -23.23 5.50 -2.69
N SER A 402 -23.65 5.60 -3.95
CA SER A 402 -24.88 4.99 -4.45
C SER A 402 -24.72 4.54 -5.90
N ASP A 403 -25.08 3.29 -6.20
CA ASP A 403 -24.89 2.65 -7.51
C ASP A 403 -23.42 2.74 -7.99
N ALA A 404 -22.48 2.68 -7.05
CA ALA A 404 -21.06 2.81 -7.29
C ALA A 404 -20.36 1.44 -7.28
N VAL A 405 -19.22 1.36 -7.95
CA VAL A 405 -18.29 0.25 -7.86
C VAL A 405 -16.96 0.76 -7.30
N ILE A 406 -16.52 0.21 -6.18
CA ILE A 406 -15.20 0.51 -5.59
C ILE A 406 -14.44 -0.81 -5.52
N SER A 407 -13.31 -0.88 -6.20
CA SER A 407 -12.56 -2.12 -6.33
C SER A 407 -11.05 -1.94 -6.21
N ASN A 408 -10.36 -3.02 -5.84
CA ASN A 408 -8.89 -3.13 -5.81
C ASN A 408 -8.20 -1.99 -5.05
N LEU A 409 -8.81 -1.56 -3.93
CA LEU A 409 -8.37 -0.39 -3.16
C LEU A 409 -7.84 -0.80 -1.79
N THR A 410 -6.59 -0.45 -1.52
CA THR A 410 -5.99 -0.59 -0.20
C THR A 410 -5.96 0.75 0.52
N VAL A 411 -6.46 0.80 1.76
CA VAL A 411 -6.43 1.99 2.62
C VAL A 411 -5.74 1.65 3.92
N THR A 412 -4.64 2.35 4.26
CA THR A 412 -3.83 2.01 5.44
C THR A 412 -3.50 3.20 6.32
N ASN A 413 -3.04 2.90 7.54
CA ASN A 413 -2.53 3.89 8.49
C ASN A 413 -3.48 5.10 8.71
N SER A 414 -4.78 4.89 8.56
CA SER A 414 -5.79 5.93 8.55
C SER A 414 -6.56 6.00 9.86
N ARG A 415 -7.12 7.16 10.18
CA ARG A 415 -7.85 7.36 11.43
C ARG A 415 -9.14 8.13 11.20
N ILE A 416 -10.24 7.54 11.67
CA ILE A 416 -11.57 8.15 11.68
C ILE A 416 -11.97 8.38 13.14
N HIS A 417 -12.45 9.59 13.45
CA HIS A 417 -12.95 9.94 14.77
C HIS A 417 -14.33 10.59 14.67
N SER A 418 -15.36 9.91 15.16
CA SER A 418 -16.73 10.41 15.24
C SER A 418 -17.03 10.93 16.64
N ASN A 419 -17.71 12.07 16.75
CA ASN A 419 -18.13 12.66 18.01
C ASN A 419 -19.67 12.71 18.19
N ARG A 420 -20.45 12.05 17.32
CA ARG A 420 -21.92 12.06 17.34
C ARG A 420 -22.52 10.67 17.45
N LEU A 421 -23.69 10.57 18.09
CA LEU A 421 -24.56 9.41 18.02
C LEU A 421 -25.29 9.41 16.66
N GLY A 422 -25.41 8.23 16.02
CA GLY A 422 -26.09 8.07 14.73
C GLY A 422 -25.19 8.15 13.51
N ASP A 423 -23.89 8.47 13.66
CA ASP A 423 -22.97 8.50 12.54
C ASP A 423 -22.74 7.11 11.91
N ARG A 424 -22.52 7.10 10.60
CA ARG A 424 -22.13 5.92 9.84
C ARG A 424 -20.67 6.07 9.42
N CYS A 425 -19.80 5.27 10.03
CA CYS A 425 -18.37 5.34 9.82
C CYS A 425 -17.86 4.07 9.15
N GLY A 426 -17.18 4.19 8.03
CA GLY A 426 -16.49 3.08 7.38
C GLY A 426 -15.10 3.46 6.91
N GLY A 427 -14.16 2.53 6.95
CA GLY A 427 -12.80 2.78 6.51
C GLY A 427 -12.73 3.19 5.03
N ILE A 428 -13.64 2.69 4.22
CA ILE A 428 -13.77 3.09 2.80
C ILE A 428 -15.03 3.92 2.59
N ALA A 429 -16.20 3.46 3.05
CA ALA A 429 -17.43 4.23 2.87
C ALA A 429 -18.25 4.32 4.16
N GLY A 430 -18.75 5.53 4.49
CA GLY A 430 -19.65 5.72 5.63
C GLY A 430 -21.02 5.09 5.37
N LYS A 431 -21.62 5.41 4.21
CA LYS A 431 -22.90 4.86 3.73
C LYS A 431 -22.80 4.40 2.30
N ALA A 432 -23.31 3.22 2.03
CA ALA A 432 -23.40 2.65 0.69
C ALA A 432 -24.82 2.18 0.36
N VAL A 433 -25.29 2.47 -0.86
CA VAL A 433 -26.60 2.06 -1.37
C VAL A 433 -26.42 1.46 -2.75
N HIS A 434 -26.94 0.25 -3.00
CA HIS A 434 -26.88 -0.46 -4.30
C HIS A 434 -25.48 -0.49 -4.92
N SER A 435 -24.45 -0.65 -4.09
CA SER A 435 -23.06 -0.48 -4.52
C SER A 435 -22.26 -1.78 -4.35
N VAL A 436 -21.17 -1.87 -5.08
CA VAL A 436 -20.26 -3.03 -5.08
C VAL A 436 -18.93 -2.62 -4.47
N PHE A 437 -18.43 -3.42 -3.52
CA PHE A 437 -17.06 -3.34 -2.98
C PHE A 437 -16.37 -4.66 -3.27
N PHE A 438 -15.31 -4.61 -4.03
CA PHE A 438 -14.59 -5.82 -4.45
C PHE A 438 -13.10 -5.68 -4.21
N ASN A 439 -12.48 -6.68 -3.56
CA ASN A 439 -11.04 -6.70 -3.30
C ASN A 439 -10.54 -5.39 -2.66
N CYS A 440 -11.20 -4.97 -1.57
CA CYS A 440 -10.84 -3.76 -0.84
C CYS A 440 -10.24 -4.11 0.54
N HIS A 441 -9.20 -3.38 0.93
CA HIS A 441 -8.56 -3.55 2.22
C HIS A 441 -8.55 -2.26 3.04
N PHE A 442 -8.84 -2.36 4.35
CA PHE A 442 -8.68 -1.24 5.27
C PHE A 442 -7.85 -1.65 6.49
N ALA A 443 -6.76 -0.91 6.77
CA ALA A 443 -5.98 -1.04 8.00
C ALA A 443 -5.89 0.30 8.72
N GLY A 444 -6.53 0.40 9.92
CA GLY A 444 -6.58 1.67 10.62
C GLY A 444 -7.42 1.68 11.88
N THR A 445 -7.73 2.88 12.37
CA THR A 445 -8.47 3.09 13.62
C THR A 445 -9.76 3.85 13.36
N ILE A 446 -10.88 3.33 13.86
CA ILE A 446 -12.17 4.03 13.87
C ILE A 446 -12.64 4.16 15.32
N THR A 447 -12.88 5.39 15.79
CA THR A 447 -13.23 5.66 17.19
C THR A 447 -14.42 6.60 17.32
N SER A 448 -15.21 6.44 18.40
CA SER A 448 -16.21 7.44 18.81
C SER A 448 -15.91 8.01 20.20
N ASP A 449 -16.38 9.24 20.44
CA ASP A 449 -16.24 9.91 21.74
C ASP A 449 -17.19 9.36 22.80
N GLN A 450 -16.70 9.32 24.06
CA GLN A 450 -17.43 8.91 25.25
C GLN A 450 -18.44 9.97 25.78
N ASN A 451 -18.43 11.18 25.25
CA ASN A 451 -19.06 12.35 25.85
C ASN A 451 -20.34 12.85 25.19
N SER A 452 -20.91 12.10 24.24
CA SER A 452 -22.16 12.53 23.62
C SER A 452 -23.31 12.37 24.62
N THR A 453 -23.74 13.47 25.23
CA THR A 453 -24.90 13.54 26.15
C THR A 453 -26.24 13.68 25.40
N GLN A 454 -26.25 13.58 24.09
CA GLN A 454 -27.47 13.72 23.28
C GLN A 454 -28.11 12.35 23.04
N TRP A 455 -29.31 12.20 23.55
CA TRP A 455 -30.15 11.02 23.34
C TRP A 455 -30.77 11.06 21.94
N THR A 456 -30.26 10.29 21.02
CA THR A 456 -30.95 10.06 19.72
C THR A 456 -31.41 8.60 19.67
N SER A 457 -32.57 8.37 19.05
CA SER A 457 -33.14 7.04 18.88
C SER A 457 -32.49 6.23 17.77
N LYS A 458 -31.40 6.72 17.15
CA LYS A 458 -30.71 6.09 16.03
C LYS A 458 -29.36 5.55 16.43
N TYR A 459 -29.10 4.30 16.01
CA TYR A 459 -27.86 3.60 16.23
C TYR A 459 -26.80 4.10 15.27
N ALA A 460 -25.62 4.42 15.75
CA ALA A 460 -24.46 4.61 14.91
C ALA A 460 -23.97 3.25 14.34
N ALA A 461 -23.45 3.26 13.14
CA ALA A 461 -23.00 2.07 12.41
C ALA A 461 -21.52 2.22 12.02
N PHE A 462 -20.65 1.38 12.59
CA PHE A 462 -19.22 1.43 12.32
C PHE A 462 -18.74 0.11 11.71
N GLY A 463 -18.09 0.18 10.55
CA GLY A 463 -17.54 -0.97 9.85
C GLY A 463 -16.12 -0.73 9.35
N GLY A 464 -15.32 -1.78 9.27
CA GLY A 464 -13.97 -1.67 8.72
C GLY A 464 -13.96 -1.20 7.26
N ILE A 465 -14.89 -1.69 6.46
CA ILE A 465 -15.07 -1.29 5.06
C ILE A 465 -16.21 -0.30 4.94
N VAL A 466 -17.44 -0.66 5.37
CA VAL A 466 -18.63 0.16 5.22
C VAL A 466 -19.36 0.32 6.56
N GLY A 467 -19.74 1.56 6.93
CA GLY A 467 -20.53 1.81 8.12
C GLY A 467 -21.95 1.24 8.01
N GLU A 468 -22.72 1.69 7.03
CA GLU A 468 -24.06 1.20 6.68
C GLU A 468 -24.13 0.84 5.20
N ALA A 469 -24.42 -0.42 4.89
CA ALA A 469 -24.58 -0.92 3.52
C ALA A 469 -26.03 -1.36 3.28
N GLN A 470 -26.68 -0.81 2.24
CA GLN A 470 -28.05 -1.16 1.85
C GLN A 470 -28.07 -1.76 0.44
N SER A 471 -28.51 -3.00 0.30
CA SER A 471 -28.60 -3.74 -0.99
C SER A 471 -27.27 -3.69 -1.76
N CYS A 472 -26.18 -3.98 -1.05
CA CYS A 472 -24.80 -3.96 -1.57
C CYS A 472 -24.25 -5.36 -1.74
N HIS A 473 -23.29 -5.49 -2.64
CA HIS A 473 -22.44 -6.66 -2.81
C HIS A 473 -21.03 -6.33 -2.28
N ILE A 474 -20.53 -7.11 -1.32
CA ILE A 474 -19.21 -6.88 -0.68
C ILE A 474 -18.45 -8.20 -0.75
N GLU A 475 -17.40 -8.25 -1.57
CA GLU A 475 -16.66 -9.48 -1.85
C GLU A 475 -15.15 -9.26 -1.74
N LYS A 476 -14.45 -10.24 -1.18
CA LYS A 476 -12.99 -10.27 -1.01
C LYS A 476 -12.42 -9.05 -0.27
N CYS A 477 -13.23 -8.46 0.61
CA CYS A 477 -12.81 -7.31 1.40
C CYS A 477 -12.22 -7.74 2.74
N THR A 478 -11.13 -7.08 3.13
CA THR A 478 -10.42 -7.40 4.37
C THR A 478 -10.24 -6.17 5.25
N SER A 479 -10.20 -6.36 6.57
CA SER A 479 -9.90 -5.27 7.50
C SER A 479 -8.93 -5.71 8.60
N ASP A 480 -7.94 -4.85 8.88
CA ASP A 480 -7.09 -4.91 10.08
C ASP A 480 -7.39 -3.66 10.93
N ILE A 481 -8.29 -3.81 11.90
CA ILE A 481 -8.96 -2.65 12.50
C ILE A 481 -8.80 -2.57 14.02
N ASP A 482 -8.54 -1.35 14.53
CA ASP A 482 -8.80 -1.00 15.93
C ASP A 482 -10.10 -0.17 16.00
N LEU A 483 -11.22 -0.86 16.21
CA LEU A 483 -12.56 -0.31 16.20
C LEU A 483 -13.05 -0.08 17.62
N PHE A 484 -13.37 1.16 17.96
CA PHE A 484 -13.92 1.53 19.26
C PHE A 484 -15.24 2.28 19.08
N GLY A 485 -16.33 1.74 19.59
CA GLY A 485 -17.66 2.33 19.50
C GLY A 485 -18.38 2.45 20.82
N PHE A 486 -19.02 3.62 21.04
CA PHE A 486 -19.84 3.91 22.19
C PHE A 486 -21.32 3.82 21.82
N GLU A 487 -22.09 2.91 22.45
CA GLU A 487 -23.52 2.66 22.18
C GLU A 487 -23.86 2.38 20.69
N ASN A 488 -22.96 1.75 19.96
CA ASN A 488 -23.00 1.61 18.51
C ASN A 488 -23.24 0.16 18.05
N THR A 489 -23.41 0.03 16.75
CA THR A 489 -23.33 -1.25 16.04
C THR A 489 -21.99 -1.36 15.33
N LEU A 490 -21.18 -2.35 15.70
CA LEU A 490 -19.82 -2.52 15.24
C LEU A 490 -19.67 -3.79 14.41
N GLY A 491 -19.11 -3.69 13.22
CA GLY A 491 -18.74 -4.83 12.37
C GLY A 491 -17.33 -4.72 11.83
N GLY A 492 -16.61 -5.82 11.79
CA GLY A 492 -15.26 -5.82 11.26
C GLY A 492 -15.23 -5.38 9.80
N ILE A 493 -16.20 -5.79 9.00
CA ILE A 493 -16.38 -5.39 7.58
C ILE A 493 -17.53 -4.39 7.48
N VAL A 494 -18.72 -4.70 7.96
CA VAL A 494 -19.92 -3.86 7.84
C VAL A 494 -20.56 -3.63 9.20
N GLY A 495 -20.79 -2.37 9.57
CA GLY A 495 -21.50 -2.04 10.81
C GLY A 495 -22.97 -2.51 10.76
N VAL A 496 -23.75 -2.01 9.81
CA VAL A 496 -25.14 -2.38 9.59
C VAL A 496 -25.35 -2.76 8.13
N LEU A 497 -25.92 -3.95 7.92
CA LEU A 497 -26.22 -4.49 6.61
C LEU A 497 -27.73 -4.55 6.41
N LEU A 498 -28.27 -3.84 5.44
CA LEU A 498 -29.68 -3.70 5.12
C LEU A 498 -29.99 -4.28 3.73
N CYS A 499 -31.17 -4.85 3.57
CA CYS A 499 -31.65 -5.32 2.27
C CYS A 499 -33.01 -4.66 1.96
N ASP A 500 -33.22 -4.31 0.69
CA ASP A 500 -34.52 -3.89 0.15
C ASP A 500 -35.07 -5.02 -0.73
N ASP A 501 -36.25 -5.52 -0.36
CA ASP A 501 -36.90 -6.68 -1.05
C ASP A 501 -37.07 -6.50 -2.57
N SER A 502 -37.03 -5.26 -3.06
CA SER A 502 -37.25 -4.96 -4.48
C SER A 502 -36.02 -5.14 -5.37
N MET A 503 -34.79 -5.27 -4.78
CA MET A 503 -33.55 -5.10 -5.53
C MET A 503 -32.58 -6.31 -5.49
N GLY A 504 -32.98 -7.43 -4.94
CA GLY A 504 -32.17 -8.66 -4.90
C GLY A 504 -31.53 -8.94 -3.53
N ALA A 505 -30.63 -9.92 -3.51
CA ALA A 505 -29.93 -10.32 -2.29
C ALA A 505 -28.83 -9.30 -1.93
N THR A 506 -28.62 -9.12 -0.65
CA THR A 506 -27.47 -8.39 -0.09
C THR A 506 -26.48 -9.42 0.45
N ASP A 507 -25.22 -9.35 0.05
CA ASP A 507 -24.24 -10.36 0.40
C ASP A 507 -22.89 -9.80 0.84
N VAL A 508 -22.24 -10.57 1.73
CA VAL A 508 -20.85 -10.37 2.17
C VAL A 508 -20.12 -11.70 1.96
N LEU A 509 -19.23 -11.73 1.00
CA LEU A 509 -18.58 -12.94 0.52
C LEU A 509 -17.06 -12.84 0.63
N ASP A 510 -16.39 -13.93 1.00
CA ASP A 510 -14.92 -14.04 1.03
C ASP A 510 -14.23 -12.91 1.84
N CYS A 511 -14.85 -12.43 2.90
CA CYS A 511 -14.37 -11.29 3.68
C CYS A 511 -13.76 -11.72 5.02
N SER A 512 -12.77 -10.92 5.48
CA SER A 512 -12.11 -11.23 6.74
C SER A 512 -11.75 -10.01 7.58
N THR A 513 -11.68 -10.23 8.91
CA THR A 513 -11.32 -9.20 9.88
C THR A 513 -10.23 -9.67 10.82
N THR A 514 -9.25 -8.81 11.06
CA THR A 514 -8.21 -8.92 12.10
C THR A 514 -8.22 -7.69 13.01
N GLY A 515 -7.44 -7.68 14.09
CA GLY A 515 -7.30 -6.54 14.98
C GLY A 515 -8.22 -6.60 16.20
N THR A 516 -8.87 -5.49 16.58
CA THR A 516 -9.67 -5.42 17.82
C THR A 516 -10.96 -4.63 17.63
N ILE A 517 -12.08 -5.17 18.10
CA ILE A 517 -13.39 -4.52 18.15
C ILE A 517 -13.77 -4.28 19.60
N LYS A 518 -13.86 -3.02 20.03
CA LYS A 518 -14.15 -2.61 21.41
C LYS A 518 -15.52 -1.96 21.48
N LEU A 519 -16.47 -2.63 22.15
CA LEU A 519 -17.83 -2.17 22.32
C LEU A 519 -18.02 -1.59 23.73
N TRP A 520 -18.45 -0.36 23.81
CA TRP A 520 -18.75 0.29 25.08
C TRP A 520 -20.22 0.67 25.18
N GLN A 521 -20.91 0.18 26.21
CA GLN A 521 -22.31 0.42 26.47
C GLN A 521 -22.52 0.96 27.88
N PHE A 522 -23.15 2.11 27.99
CA PHE A 522 -23.52 2.74 29.27
C PHE A 522 -25.02 2.68 29.53
N ASN A 523 -25.84 2.74 28.48
CA ASN A 523 -27.29 2.81 28.58
C ASN A 523 -27.89 1.47 29.02
N THR A 524 -28.83 1.51 29.93
CA THR A 524 -29.50 0.31 30.44
C THR A 524 -30.71 -0.10 29.59
N TYR A 525 -31.14 0.72 28.64
CA TYR A 525 -32.36 0.52 27.84
C TYR A 525 -32.08 0.09 26.40
N GLU A 526 -30.95 0.49 25.83
CA GLU A 526 -30.59 0.18 24.45
C GLU A 526 -29.63 -1.00 24.38
N LYS A 527 -29.72 -1.78 23.28
CA LYS A 527 -28.79 -2.87 23.01
C LYS A 527 -27.67 -2.37 22.12
N ALA A 528 -26.44 -2.79 22.38
CA ALA A 528 -25.30 -2.55 21.49
C ALA A 528 -24.89 -3.89 20.85
N TYR A 529 -24.49 -3.84 19.57
CA TYR A 529 -24.23 -5.02 18.78
C TYR A 529 -22.79 -5.02 18.24
N ALA A 530 -22.14 -6.16 18.28
CA ALA A 530 -20.85 -6.33 17.59
C ALA A 530 -20.78 -7.70 16.89
N GLY A 531 -20.23 -7.69 15.69
CA GLY A 531 -19.89 -8.88 14.92
C GLY A 531 -18.49 -8.79 14.34
N GLY A 532 -17.79 -9.91 14.33
CA GLY A 532 -16.46 -9.95 13.73
C GLY A 532 -16.45 -9.56 12.25
N VAL A 533 -17.53 -9.85 11.52
CA VAL A 533 -17.72 -9.45 10.12
C VAL A 533 -18.84 -8.42 10.01
N VAL A 534 -20.05 -8.71 10.46
CA VAL A 534 -21.21 -7.82 10.37
C VAL A 534 -21.78 -7.52 11.76
N GLY A 535 -21.90 -6.25 12.12
CA GLY A 535 -22.45 -5.86 13.43
C GLY A 535 -23.92 -6.21 13.56
N ARG A 536 -24.74 -5.87 12.56
CA ARG A 536 -26.17 -6.15 12.54
C ARG A 536 -26.70 -6.34 11.11
N CYS A 537 -27.54 -7.36 10.94
CA CYS A 537 -28.24 -7.68 9.69
C CYS A 537 -29.71 -7.25 9.80
N GLY A 538 -30.19 -6.34 8.96
CA GLY A 538 -31.55 -5.79 9.00
C GLY A 538 -31.75 -4.72 10.08
N ASN A 539 -32.96 -4.12 10.13
CA ASN A 539 -33.38 -3.20 11.18
C ASN A 539 -34.80 -3.49 11.69
N ALA A 540 -35.12 -2.98 12.90
CA ALA A 540 -36.43 -3.14 13.52
C ALA A 540 -37.59 -2.41 12.83
N GLU A 541 -37.30 -1.52 11.85
CA GLU A 541 -38.26 -0.60 11.24
C GLU A 541 -38.79 -1.04 9.87
N GLY A 542 -38.48 -2.29 9.40
CA GLY A 542 -39.17 -2.89 8.28
C GLY A 542 -38.44 -2.97 6.94
N LYS A 543 -37.11 -2.93 6.92
CA LYS A 543 -36.32 -3.35 5.74
C LYS A 543 -35.70 -4.70 6.00
N HIS A 544 -36.37 -5.75 5.62
CA HIS A 544 -36.07 -7.09 6.04
C HIS A 544 -35.25 -7.85 5.01
N GLY A 545 -35.78 -8.26 3.93
CA GLY A 545 -35.09 -8.92 2.82
C GLY A 545 -34.19 -10.10 3.20
N LYS A 546 -33.48 -10.62 2.20
CA LYS A 546 -32.55 -11.75 2.32
C LYS A 546 -31.10 -11.26 2.39
N ILE A 547 -30.37 -11.71 3.40
CA ILE A 547 -28.96 -11.40 3.61
C ILE A 547 -28.15 -12.71 3.60
N GLN A 548 -27.01 -12.70 2.93
CA GLN A 548 -26.06 -13.81 2.89
C GLN A 548 -24.68 -13.37 3.38
N ILE A 549 -24.09 -14.18 4.25
CA ILE A 549 -22.68 -14.05 4.68
C ILE A 549 -22.04 -15.42 4.40
N GLU A 550 -21.05 -15.46 3.52
CA GLU A 550 -20.44 -16.71 3.10
C GLU A 550 -18.93 -16.61 2.93
N HIS A 551 -18.20 -17.69 3.27
CA HIS A 551 -16.74 -17.78 3.21
C HIS A 551 -16.05 -16.63 3.99
N CYS A 552 -16.65 -16.19 5.10
CA CYS A 552 -16.11 -15.09 5.89
C CYS A 552 -15.50 -15.58 7.19
N TYR A 553 -14.47 -14.90 7.65
CA TYR A 553 -13.90 -15.24 8.96
C TYR A 553 -13.52 -14.03 9.81
N ASN A 554 -13.53 -14.27 11.13
CA ASN A 554 -13.08 -13.30 12.12
C ASN A 554 -11.88 -13.82 12.91
N LYS A 555 -10.81 -13.02 12.94
CA LYS A 555 -9.65 -13.14 13.82
C LYS A 555 -9.42 -11.88 14.67
N ALA A 556 -10.41 -10.99 14.76
CA ALA A 556 -10.35 -9.83 15.63
C ALA A 556 -10.83 -10.18 17.05
N LEU A 557 -10.13 -9.70 18.07
CA LEU A 557 -10.57 -9.72 19.45
C LEU A 557 -11.82 -8.83 19.63
N ILE A 558 -12.93 -9.40 20.12
CA ILE A 558 -14.12 -8.61 20.42
C ILE A 558 -14.24 -8.41 21.95
N LYS A 559 -14.20 -7.15 22.38
CA LYS A 559 -14.16 -6.81 23.80
C LYS A 559 -15.24 -5.83 24.21
N GLY A 560 -16.03 -6.19 25.22
CA GLY A 560 -16.93 -5.30 25.92
C GLY A 560 -16.20 -4.49 26.99
N LEU A 561 -16.37 -3.20 27.00
CA LEU A 561 -15.76 -2.31 28.00
C LEU A 561 -16.77 -1.81 28.99
N GLY A 562 -16.44 -1.90 30.29
CA GLY A 562 -17.20 -1.30 31.37
C GLY A 562 -16.83 0.17 31.60
N VAL A 563 -17.69 0.89 32.38
CA VAL A 563 -17.44 2.29 32.73
C VAL A 563 -16.66 2.36 34.04
N THR A 564 -15.58 3.12 34.06
CA THR A 564 -14.87 3.45 35.29
C THR A 564 -15.29 4.84 35.74
N ASP A 565 -15.91 4.93 36.94
CA ASP A 565 -16.29 6.24 37.53
C ASP A 565 -15.06 7.03 38.03
N ALA A 566 -15.28 8.27 38.43
CA ALA A 566 -14.21 9.18 38.89
C ALA A 566 -13.47 8.68 40.16
N ILE A 567 -13.98 7.65 40.84
CA ILE A 567 -13.39 7.04 42.01
C ILE A 567 -12.82 5.64 41.79
N GLY A 568 -12.78 5.22 40.49
CA GLY A 568 -12.14 3.95 40.07
C GLY A 568 -13.03 2.71 40.17
N HIS A 569 -14.35 2.85 40.40
CA HIS A 569 -15.27 1.72 40.30
C HIS A 569 -15.58 1.42 38.83
N VAL A 570 -15.39 0.17 38.45
CA VAL A 570 -15.73 -0.31 37.09
C VAL A 570 -17.17 -0.85 37.15
N THR A 571 -18.09 -0.20 36.42
CA THR A 571 -19.43 -0.75 36.16
C THR A 571 -19.30 -1.68 34.94
N PRO A 572 -19.66 -2.99 35.09
CA PRO A 572 -19.61 -3.92 33.98
C PRO A 572 -20.50 -3.49 32.81
N PRO A 573 -20.11 -3.84 31.55
CA PRO A 573 -20.93 -3.55 30.36
C PRO A 573 -22.30 -4.26 30.46
N ARG A 574 -23.33 -3.63 29.85
CA ARG A 574 -24.72 -4.16 29.87
C ARG A 574 -25.28 -4.17 28.45
N ASN A 575 -26.28 -5.04 28.22
CA ASN A 575 -27.02 -5.12 26.97
C ASN A 575 -26.14 -5.24 25.71
N GLN A 576 -25.01 -5.92 25.87
CA GLN A 576 -24.13 -6.21 24.75
C GLN A 576 -24.50 -7.55 24.12
N ILE A 577 -24.63 -7.53 22.79
CA ILE A 577 -24.95 -8.71 21.98
C ILE A 577 -23.85 -8.86 20.94
N VAL A 578 -23.10 -9.95 21.03
CA VAL A 578 -21.90 -10.16 20.25
C VAL A 578 -21.91 -11.50 19.54
N GLY A 579 -21.50 -11.52 18.29
CA GLY A 579 -21.25 -12.75 17.54
C GLY A 579 -19.88 -12.76 16.88
N GLY A 580 -19.26 -13.93 16.80
CA GLY A 580 -17.97 -14.07 16.16
C GLY A 580 -18.00 -13.66 14.67
N VAL A 581 -19.10 -13.88 13.97
CA VAL A 581 -19.32 -13.46 12.58
C VAL A 581 -20.35 -12.33 12.51
N ALA A 582 -21.57 -12.53 13.06
CA ALA A 582 -22.64 -11.53 13.04
C ALA A 582 -23.15 -11.23 14.46
N GLY A 583 -23.30 -9.94 14.83
CA GLY A 583 -23.80 -9.56 16.16
C GLY A 583 -25.27 -9.91 16.34
N ALA A 584 -26.14 -9.47 15.43
CA ALA A 584 -27.57 -9.77 15.50
C ALA A 584 -28.27 -9.81 14.14
N SER A 585 -29.38 -10.56 14.04
CA SER A 585 -30.25 -10.61 12.87
C SER A 585 -31.64 -10.05 13.15
N PHE A 586 -32.07 -9.12 12.30
CA PHE A 586 -33.42 -8.59 12.13
C PHE A 586 -33.95 -8.83 10.70
N ALA A 587 -33.15 -9.45 9.83
CA ALA A 587 -33.50 -9.76 8.46
C ALA A 587 -34.62 -10.82 8.39
N ASP A 588 -35.43 -10.83 7.34
CA ASP A 588 -36.43 -11.89 7.12
C ASP A 588 -35.75 -13.24 7.00
N THR A 589 -34.62 -13.26 6.30
CA THR A 589 -33.76 -14.46 6.19
C THR A 589 -32.30 -14.05 6.24
N LEU A 590 -31.53 -14.64 7.17
CA LEU A 590 -30.08 -14.55 7.19
C LEU A 590 -29.47 -15.93 6.94
N SER A 591 -28.62 -16.04 5.93
CA SER A 591 -27.81 -17.22 5.67
C SER A 591 -26.36 -16.94 6.08
N ILE A 592 -25.77 -17.78 6.95
CA ILE A 592 -24.33 -17.74 7.30
C ILE A 592 -23.75 -19.11 6.92
N LEU A 593 -22.93 -19.14 5.91
CA LEU A 593 -22.44 -20.36 5.28
C LEU A 593 -20.91 -20.39 5.27
N ASN A 594 -20.34 -21.54 5.62
CA ASN A 594 -18.89 -21.74 5.47
C ASN A 594 -18.06 -20.63 6.16
N CYS A 595 -18.42 -20.24 7.38
CA CYS A 595 -17.75 -19.14 8.10
C CYS A 595 -17.09 -19.64 9.39
N PHE A 596 -16.06 -18.92 9.86
CA PHE A 596 -15.48 -19.23 11.15
C PHE A 596 -15.06 -18.00 11.97
N SER A 597 -14.91 -18.21 13.29
CA SER A 597 -14.33 -17.22 14.19
C SER A 597 -13.29 -17.90 15.07
N ASN A 598 -12.05 -17.40 15.00
CA ASN A 598 -10.90 -17.91 15.74
C ASN A 598 -10.27 -16.80 16.60
N HIS A 599 -11.06 -16.14 17.42
CA HIS A 599 -10.55 -15.21 18.42
C HIS A 599 -11.53 -15.00 19.56
N ASP A 600 -11.03 -14.49 20.69
CA ASP A 600 -11.75 -14.37 21.92
C ASP A 600 -12.87 -13.32 21.87
N ILE A 601 -13.93 -13.59 22.60
CA ILE A 601 -15.06 -12.69 22.85
C ILE A 601 -15.18 -12.47 24.36
N ASP A 602 -14.82 -11.28 24.86
CA ASP A 602 -14.89 -10.91 26.27
C ASP A 602 -15.84 -9.75 26.51
N ILE A 603 -17.07 -10.04 26.95
CA ILE A 603 -18.09 -9.03 27.30
C ILE A 603 -18.54 -9.13 28.77
N HIS A 604 -17.73 -9.67 29.61
CA HIS A 604 -17.94 -9.91 31.05
C HIS A 604 -19.11 -10.85 31.43
N GLU A 605 -18.86 -11.75 32.35
CA GLU A 605 -19.83 -12.75 32.82
C GLU A 605 -20.81 -12.26 33.92
N THR A 606 -20.63 -11.06 34.44
CA THR A 606 -21.35 -10.57 35.61
C THR A 606 -22.72 -9.96 35.30
N ASN A 607 -23.07 -9.73 34.03
CA ASN A 607 -24.30 -9.07 33.63
C ASN A 607 -25.25 -9.99 32.83
N THR A 608 -26.45 -10.25 33.41
CA THR A 608 -27.50 -11.13 32.87
C THR A 608 -28.10 -10.68 31.52
N SER A 609 -27.73 -9.50 31.02
CA SER A 609 -28.21 -8.98 29.71
C SER A 609 -27.13 -9.04 28.61
N ASN A 610 -25.98 -9.69 28.87
CA ASN A 610 -24.92 -9.86 27.88
C ASN A 610 -24.99 -11.25 27.23
N TYR A 611 -25.03 -11.27 25.91
CA TYR A 611 -25.13 -12.47 25.08
C TYR A 611 -23.95 -12.57 24.10
N SER A 612 -23.27 -13.71 24.06
CA SER A 612 -22.18 -14.00 23.14
C SER A 612 -22.38 -15.32 22.40
N GLY A 613 -22.49 -15.28 21.10
CA GLY A 613 -22.50 -16.47 20.23
C GLY A 613 -21.21 -16.60 19.42
N GLY A 614 -20.67 -17.82 19.30
CA GLY A 614 -19.44 -18.06 18.55
C GLY A 614 -19.55 -17.66 17.07
N ILE A 615 -20.74 -17.74 16.48
CA ILE A 615 -21.03 -17.31 15.11
C ILE A 615 -22.00 -16.13 15.10
N ILE A 616 -23.14 -16.21 15.79
CA ILE A 616 -24.14 -15.15 15.83
C ILE A 616 -24.62 -14.89 17.27
N GLY A 617 -24.68 -13.62 17.70
CA GLY A 617 -25.07 -13.24 19.08
C GLY A 617 -26.56 -13.40 19.34
N SER A 618 -27.43 -12.85 18.49
CA SER A 618 -28.89 -13.00 18.64
C SER A 618 -29.68 -13.04 17.34
N VAL A 619 -30.86 -13.63 17.42
CA VAL A 619 -31.87 -13.61 16.36
C VAL A 619 -33.16 -13.04 16.93
N GLU A 620 -33.64 -11.94 16.38
CA GLU A 620 -34.84 -11.24 16.82
C GLU A 620 -36.12 -11.94 16.32
N SER A 621 -37.24 -11.69 16.99
CA SER A 621 -38.53 -12.32 16.70
C SER A 621 -38.96 -11.95 15.25
N GLY A 622 -39.35 -12.99 14.46
CA GLY A 622 -39.75 -12.81 13.06
C GLY A 622 -38.61 -13.12 12.05
N SER A 623 -37.35 -13.13 12.46
CA SER A 623 -36.23 -13.51 11.62
C SER A 623 -36.07 -15.02 11.49
N ALA A 624 -35.70 -15.51 10.30
CA ALA A 624 -35.26 -16.87 10.07
C ALA A 624 -33.76 -16.90 9.82
N ILE A 625 -33.05 -17.86 10.42
CA ILE A 625 -31.62 -18.03 10.14
C ILE A 625 -31.32 -19.43 9.60
N TYR A 626 -30.31 -19.45 8.72
CA TYR A 626 -29.75 -20.68 8.17
C TYR A 626 -28.22 -20.62 8.34
N VAL A 627 -27.69 -21.39 9.30
CA VAL A 627 -26.24 -21.44 9.59
C VAL A 627 -25.73 -22.84 9.24
N LYS A 628 -24.70 -22.91 8.39
CA LYS A 628 -24.19 -24.20 7.90
C LYS A 628 -22.68 -24.16 7.73
N ASN A 629 -22.01 -25.27 8.07
CA ASN A 629 -20.59 -25.48 7.90
C ASN A 629 -19.75 -24.36 8.57
N CYS A 630 -20.07 -24.01 9.81
CA CYS A 630 -19.38 -22.95 10.55
C CYS A 630 -18.71 -23.50 11.81
N TYR A 631 -17.63 -22.85 12.25
CA TYR A 631 -17.04 -23.22 13.53
C TYR A 631 -16.49 -22.01 14.31
N HIS A 632 -16.38 -22.19 15.66
CA HIS A 632 -15.80 -21.21 16.59
C HIS A 632 -14.85 -21.88 17.57
N VAL A 633 -13.69 -21.24 17.84
CA VAL A 633 -12.64 -21.79 18.71
C VAL A 633 -12.02 -20.79 19.70
N GLY A 634 -12.37 -19.51 19.64
CA GLY A 634 -11.91 -18.50 20.60
C GLY A 634 -12.59 -18.62 21.98
N ASP A 635 -11.91 -18.19 23.04
CA ASP A 635 -12.50 -18.12 24.38
C ASP A 635 -13.68 -17.16 24.44
N MET A 636 -14.74 -17.52 25.15
CA MET A 636 -15.91 -16.67 25.38
C MET A 636 -16.15 -16.37 26.85
N ILE A 637 -16.15 -15.07 27.19
CA ILE A 637 -16.48 -14.57 28.52
C ILE A 637 -17.76 -13.72 28.44
N ALA A 638 -18.90 -14.30 28.78
CA ALA A 638 -20.21 -13.63 28.81
C ALA A 638 -21.12 -14.35 29.80
N TYR A 639 -22.21 -13.70 30.22
CA TYR A 639 -23.21 -14.35 31.10
C TYR A 639 -24.01 -15.43 30.35
N HIS A 640 -24.48 -15.10 29.14
CA HIS A 640 -25.10 -16.05 28.24
C HIS A 640 -24.13 -16.36 27.08
N ARG A 641 -23.75 -17.62 26.99
CA ARG A 641 -22.79 -18.08 25.96
C ARG A 641 -23.45 -19.20 25.15
N GLY A 642 -23.36 -19.12 23.84
CA GLY A 642 -23.71 -20.17 22.91
C GLY A 642 -22.55 -20.45 21.93
N GLY A 643 -22.18 -21.73 21.75
CA GLY A 643 -21.06 -22.09 20.88
C GLY A 643 -21.25 -21.63 19.43
N VAL A 644 -22.51 -21.55 18.96
CA VAL A 644 -22.89 -21.02 17.65
C VAL A 644 -23.82 -19.82 17.79
N LEU A 645 -24.86 -19.91 18.59
CA LEU A 645 -25.93 -18.91 18.78
C LEU A 645 -26.23 -18.74 20.28
N ALA A 646 -26.29 -17.49 20.80
CA ALA A 646 -26.55 -17.22 22.21
C ALA A 646 -28.02 -16.94 22.56
N GLN A 647 -28.78 -16.30 21.68
CA GLN A 647 -30.19 -15.94 21.93
C GLN A 647 -31.09 -16.23 20.71
N ILE A 648 -32.21 -16.92 20.96
CA ILE A 648 -33.10 -17.46 19.94
C ILE A 648 -34.23 -16.51 19.59
N GLY A 649 -34.50 -16.33 18.28
CA GLY A 649 -35.77 -15.91 17.68
C GLY A 649 -36.60 -17.12 17.18
N SER A 650 -37.40 -16.99 16.12
CA SER A 650 -38.49 -17.92 15.84
C SER A 650 -38.17 -19.09 14.90
N MET A 651 -37.31 -19.09 13.94
CA MET A 651 -37.03 -20.27 13.07
C MET A 651 -35.54 -20.37 12.75
N ASN A 652 -34.89 -21.39 13.29
CA ASN A 652 -33.46 -21.57 13.14
C ASN A 652 -33.15 -22.95 12.51
N VAL A 653 -32.30 -22.94 11.47
CA VAL A 653 -31.71 -24.15 10.91
C VAL A 653 -30.19 -24.05 11.10
N ILE A 654 -29.66 -24.77 12.07
CA ILE A 654 -28.22 -24.86 12.35
C ILE A 654 -27.78 -26.27 11.98
N ARG A 655 -26.88 -26.42 11.03
CA ARG A 655 -26.40 -27.72 10.55
C ARG A 655 -24.88 -27.70 10.33
N ASN A 656 -24.23 -28.78 10.75
CA ASN A 656 -22.80 -28.97 10.52
C ASN A 656 -21.98 -27.78 11.09
N CYS A 657 -22.34 -27.31 12.29
CA CYS A 657 -21.69 -26.19 12.98
C CYS A 657 -21.06 -26.69 14.28
N TYR A 658 -19.84 -26.27 14.56
CA TYR A 658 -18.99 -26.81 15.60
C TYR A 658 -18.39 -25.72 16.47
N PHE A 659 -18.06 -26.10 17.72
CA PHE A 659 -17.33 -25.19 18.61
C PHE A 659 -16.47 -25.99 19.60
N ASP A 660 -15.40 -25.34 20.10
CA ASP A 660 -14.58 -25.93 21.16
C ASP A 660 -15.40 -26.11 22.42
N GLN A 661 -15.53 -27.35 22.93
CA GLN A 661 -16.31 -27.72 24.08
C GLN A 661 -15.91 -26.99 25.38
N THR A 662 -14.73 -26.37 25.43
CA THR A 662 -14.25 -25.63 26.61
C THR A 662 -14.77 -24.20 26.68
N VAL A 663 -15.19 -23.62 25.55
CA VAL A 663 -15.52 -22.18 25.44
C VAL A 663 -17.01 -21.88 25.75
N ALA A 664 -17.91 -22.81 25.54
CA ALA A 664 -19.33 -22.63 25.82
C ALA A 664 -19.98 -23.92 26.32
N PRO A 665 -21.04 -23.84 27.16
CA PRO A 665 -21.86 -25.01 27.48
C PRO A 665 -22.59 -25.52 26.24
N ASP A 666 -22.89 -26.81 26.20
CA ASP A 666 -23.80 -27.38 25.19
C ASP A 666 -25.21 -26.79 25.38
N ASP A 667 -25.60 -25.93 24.46
CA ASP A 667 -26.92 -25.24 24.44
C ASP A 667 -27.87 -25.82 23.38
N GLY A 668 -27.45 -26.88 22.69
CA GLY A 668 -28.19 -27.52 21.60
C GLY A 668 -28.13 -26.83 20.25
N PHE A 669 -27.29 -25.76 20.11
CA PHE A 669 -27.13 -24.99 18.90
C PHE A 669 -25.72 -25.14 18.34
N GLY A 670 -25.29 -26.28 17.96
CA GLY A 670 -23.99 -26.65 17.46
C GLY A 670 -23.51 -27.94 18.11
N ILE A 671 -22.35 -28.40 17.70
CA ILE A 671 -21.74 -29.65 18.16
C ILE A 671 -20.44 -29.30 18.90
N PRO A 672 -20.39 -29.52 20.22
CA PRO A 672 -19.17 -29.33 20.98
C PRO A 672 -18.14 -30.40 20.59
N LEU A 673 -16.91 -30.00 20.34
CA LEU A 673 -15.80 -30.88 19.98
C LEU A 673 -14.56 -30.58 20.85
N ASP A 674 -13.70 -31.57 20.92
CA ASP A 674 -12.40 -31.43 21.55
C ASP A 674 -11.49 -30.54 20.70
N ASN A 675 -10.73 -29.64 21.34
CA ASN A 675 -9.84 -28.68 20.68
C ASN A 675 -8.82 -29.36 19.76
N ASP A 676 -8.16 -30.41 20.26
CA ASP A 676 -7.15 -31.14 19.47
C ASP A 676 -7.77 -31.86 18.28
N TYR A 677 -9.00 -32.35 18.42
CA TYR A 677 -9.72 -32.96 17.29
C TYR A 677 -10.05 -31.93 16.21
N MET A 678 -10.39 -30.69 16.58
CA MET A 678 -10.68 -29.61 15.62
C MET A 678 -9.48 -29.18 14.78
N LYS A 679 -8.27 -29.65 15.11
CA LYS A 679 -7.03 -29.42 14.35
C LYS A 679 -6.63 -30.63 13.46
N THR A 680 -7.54 -31.54 13.18
CA THR A 680 -7.25 -32.77 12.42
C THR A 680 -7.90 -32.78 11.03
N ALA A 681 -7.30 -33.54 10.10
CA ALA A 681 -7.90 -33.80 8.79
C ALA A 681 -9.29 -34.48 8.88
N ALA A 682 -9.53 -35.25 9.95
CA ALA A 682 -10.85 -35.86 10.18
C ALA A 682 -11.92 -34.78 10.42
N PHE A 683 -11.59 -33.73 11.18
CA PHE A 683 -12.50 -32.61 11.37
C PHE A 683 -12.71 -31.79 10.10
N VAL A 684 -11.65 -31.52 9.31
CA VAL A 684 -11.79 -30.86 7.99
C VAL A 684 -12.78 -31.61 7.11
N ASN A 685 -12.63 -32.93 6.97
CA ASN A 685 -13.56 -33.76 6.20
C ASN A 685 -15.00 -33.72 6.75
N GLN A 686 -15.14 -33.71 8.08
CA GLN A 686 -16.46 -33.59 8.74
C GLN A 686 -17.08 -32.21 8.49
N LEU A 687 -16.30 -31.12 8.60
CA LEU A 687 -16.75 -29.75 8.38
C LEU A 687 -17.15 -29.53 6.91
N ASN A 688 -16.36 -30.04 5.99
CA ASN A 688 -16.65 -30.00 4.55
C ASN A 688 -17.92 -30.77 4.17
N ASN A 689 -18.23 -31.88 4.85
CA ASN A 689 -19.42 -32.68 4.57
C ASN A 689 -19.63 -32.98 3.07
N GLY A 690 -18.54 -33.35 2.38
CA GLY A 690 -18.50 -33.64 0.94
C GLY A 690 -18.18 -32.46 0.03
N SER A 691 -17.90 -31.28 0.56
CA SER A 691 -17.32 -30.14 -0.17
C SER A 691 -15.80 -30.06 0.05
N THR A 692 -15.14 -29.06 -0.56
CA THR A 692 -13.69 -28.81 -0.42
C THR A 692 -13.39 -27.40 0.09
N VAL A 693 -14.34 -26.76 0.74
CA VAL A 693 -14.27 -25.37 1.22
C VAL A 693 -13.16 -25.14 2.24
N PHE A 694 -12.97 -26.11 3.15
CA PHE A 694 -11.95 -26.00 4.18
C PHE A 694 -10.80 -26.98 3.92
N MET A 695 -9.60 -26.58 4.28
CA MET A 695 -8.39 -27.39 4.27
C MET A 695 -7.66 -27.33 5.62
N MET A 696 -6.67 -28.19 5.80
CA MET A 696 -5.79 -28.15 6.95
C MET A 696 -4.95 -26.87 6.95
N ASP A 697 -4.82 -26.28 8.10
CA ASP A 697 -3.83 -25.23 8.34
C ASP A 697 -2.44 -25.87 8.56
N HIS A 698 -1.48 -25.54 7.70
CA HIS A 698 -0.12 -26.08 7.74
C HIS A 698 0.89 -25.03 8.21
N GLU A 699 2.07 -25.45 8.65
CA GLU A 699 3.14 -24.51 9.01
C GLU A 699 3.65 -23.71 7.77
N PRO A 700 3.83 -22.36 7.92
CA PRO A 700 3.57 -21.57 9.12
C PRO A 700 2.09 -21.40 9.38
N TYR A 701 1.61 -21.83 10.53
CA TYR A 701 0.18 -21.80 10.86
C TYR A 701 -0.40 -20.38 10.78
N VAL A 702 -1.38 -20.20 9.91
CA VAL A 702 -2.10 -18.93 9.77
C VAL A 702 -3.36 -18.87 10.61
N ASN A 703 -3.85 -20.02 11.10
CA ASN A 703 -5.05 -20.17 11.93
C ASN A 703 -4.84 -21.13 13.12
N ASP A 704 -3.65 -21.13 13.72
CA ASP A 704 -3.28 -21.93 14.89
C ASP A 704 -3.54 -23.44 14.75
N GLY A 705 -3.51 -23.96 13.53
CA GLY A 705 -3.76 -25.35 13.15
C GLY A 705 -5.24 -25.71 12.97
N TYR A 706 -6.18 -24.75 13.15
CA TYR A 706 -7.59 -24.98 12.81
C TYR A 706 -7.86 -24.86 11.33
N PRO A 707 -8.92 -25.46 10.78
CA PRO A 707 -9.21 -25.38 9.36
C PRO A 707 -9.22 -23.95 8.82
N VAL A 708 -8.63 -23.77 7.67
CA VAL A 708 -8.66 -22.51 6.89
C VAL A 708 -9.46 -22.76 5.62
N PHE A 709 -9.85 -21.69 4.93
CA PHE A 709 -10.39 -21.86 3.60
C PHE A 709 -9.33 -22.48 2.69
N GLY A 710 -9.74 -23.52 1.96
CA GLY A 710 -8.93 -23.98 0.86
C GLY A 710 -8.74 -22.78 -0.07
N THR A 711 -7.55 -22.67 -0.65
CA THR A 711 -7.39 -21.83 -1.82
C THR A 711 -8.22 -22.50 -2.92
N ASP A 712 -9.48 -22.07 -3.07
CA ASP A 712 -10.42 -22.71 -3.99
C ASP A 712 -9.93 -22.54 -5.41
N GLY A 713 -9.42 -23.64 -5.97
CA GLY A 713 -9.23 -23.81 -7.40
C GLY A 713 -7.93 -23.25 -7.98
N LEU A 714 -7.82 -23.52 -9.28
CA LEU A 714 -6.73 -23.06 -10.13
C LEU A 714 -6.83 -21.58 -10.50
N ILE A 715 -8.03 -20.98 -10.44
CA ILE A 715 -8.33 -19.74 -11.17
C ILE A 715 -8.81 -18.65 -10.21
N PHE A 716 -7.86 -17.81 -9.77
CA PHE A 716 -8.13 -16.64 -8.92
C PHE A 716 -7.92 -15.34 -9.71
N VAL A 717 -8.69 -14.32 -9.37
CA VAL A 717 -8.38 -12.95 -9.81
C VAL A 717 -7.04 -12.55 -9.18
N GLY A 718 -6.10 -12.07 -10.00
CA GLY A 718 -4.71 -11.82 -9.58
C GLY A 718 -3.75 -13.00 -9.82
N ALA A 719 -4.23 -14.16 -10.24
CA ALA A 719 -3.34 -15.24 -10.66
C ALA A 719 -2.73 -14.99 -12.05
N GLU A 720 -1.44 -15.22 -12.17
CA GLU A 720 -0.70 -15.00 -13.41
C GLU A 720 0.22 -16.19 -13.75
N TRP A 721 0.24 -16.55 -15.01
CA TRP A 721 1.09 -17.62 -15.54
C TRP A 721 1.93 -17.10 -16.70
N TYR A 722 3.21 -17.37 -16.65
CA TYR A 722 4.15 -17.05 -17.73
C TYR A 722 4.63 -18.37 -18.36
N TYR A 723 4.25 -18.62 -19.60
CA TYR A 723 4.70 -19.79 -20.36
C TYR A 723 5.73 -19.38 -21.41
N GLU A 724 6.70 -20.27 -21.65
CA GLU A 724 7.67 -20.07 -22.69
C GLU A 724 7.06 -20.26 -24.08
N ILE A 725 7.30 -19.33 -24.98
CA ILE A 725 6.99 -19.44 -26.41
C ILE A 725 8.29 -19.56 -27.19
N VAL A 726 8.37 -20.58 -28.07
CA VAL A 726 9.46 -20.72 -29.02
C VAL A 726 8.93 -20.47 -30.42
N THR A 727 9.47 -19.47 -31.11
CA THR A 727 9.13 -19.16 -32.51
C THR A 727 9.88 -20.04 -33.50
N ASP A 728 9.42 -20.09 -34.75
CA ASP A 728 10.05 -20.92 -35.79
C ASP A 728 11.49 -20.51 -36.11
N ASP A 729 11.91 -19.28 -35.79
CA ASP A 729 13.27 -18.78 -35.94
C ASP A 729 14.16 -19.02 -34.70
N GLY A 730 13.61 -19.67 -33.66
CA GLY A 730 14.32 -19.99 -32.44
C GLY A 730 14.38 -18.85 -31.42
N THR A 731 13.65 -17.77 -31.62
CA THR A 731 13.50 -16.74 -30.58
C THR A 731 12.61 -17.27 -29.47
N ILE A 732 13.03 -17.07 -28.24
CA ILE A 732 12.27 -17.43 -27.03
C ILE A 732 11.59 -16.20 -26.49
N CYS A 733 10.27 -16.25 -26.44
CA CYS A 733 9.37 -15.22 -25.97
C CYS A 733 8.53 -15.78 -24.81
N TYR A 734 7.47 -15.10 -24.44
CA TYR A 734 6.56 -15.60 -23.40
C TYR A 734 5.08 -15.40 -23.76
N GLN A 735 4.25 -16.30 -23.23
CA GLN A 735 2.82 -16.14 -23.14
C GLN A 735 2.48 -15.79 -21.69
N HIS A 736 1.83 -14.67 -21.49
CA HIS A 736 1.31 -14.26 -20.20
C HIS A 736 -0.19 -14.50 -20.15
N LEU A 737 -0.67 -15.23 -19.15
CA LEU A 737 -2.08 -15.35 -18.82
C LEU A 737 -2.30 -14.66 -17.47
N GLN A 738 -3.28 -13.78 -17.42
CA GLN A 738 -3.65 -13.08 -16.18
C GLN A 738 -5.15 -13.22 -15.95
N CYS A 739 -5.54 -13.64 -14.75
CA CYS A 739 -6.93 -13.65 -14.33
C CYS A 739 -7.34 -12.27 -13.84
N THR A 740 -8.16 -11.54 -14.61
CA THR A 740 -8.43 -10.12 -14.40
C THR A 740 -9.79 -9.83 -13.75
N GLY A 741 -10.70 -10.78 -13.70
CA GLY A 741 -12.03 -10.55 -13.13
C GLY A 741 -13.05 -11.61 -13.50
N ASP A 742 -14.30 -11.34 -13.23
CA ASP A 742 -15.44 -12.20 -13.49
C ASP A 742 -16.33 -11.63 -14.60
N THR A 743 -17.07 -12.49 -15.28
CA THR A 743 -18.11 -12.09 -16.23
C THR A 743 -19.30 -13.05 -16.13
N THR A 744 -20.36 -12.83 -16.88
CA THR A 744 -21.51 -13.72 -16.92
C THR A 744 -21.71 -14.26 -18.34
N ILE A 745 -21.72 -15.59 -18.50
CA ILE A 745 -21.97 -16.26 -19.76
C ILE A 745 -22.93 -17.44 -19.49
N ASN A 746 -24.12 -17.44 -20.08
CA ASN A 746 -25.13 -18.50 -19.98
C ASN A 746 -25.46 -18.88 -18.51
N GLU A 747 -25.69 -17.86 -17.64
CA GLU A 747 -25.99 -18.04 -16.20
C GLU A 747 -24.80 -18.51 -15.33
N GLU A 748 -23.64 -18.84 -15.93
CA GLU A 748 -22.40 -19.13 -15.22
C GLU A 748 -21.60 -17.84 -15.01
N ARG A 749 -20.76 -17.82 -13.95
CA ARG A 749 -19.83 -16.72 -13.65
C ARG A 749 -18.37 -17.15 -13.87
N PRO A 750 -17.90 -17.21 -15.12
CA PRO A 750 -16.52 -17.57 -15.41
C PRO A 750 -15.58 -16.42 -15.09
N LYS A 751 -14.35 -16.77 -14.72
CA LYS A 751 -13.20 -15.88 -14.66
C LYS A 751 -12.74 -15.51 -16.06
N VAL A 752 -12.27 -14.28 -16.22
CA VAL A 752 -11.71 -13.79 -17.48
C VAL A 752 -10.19 -13.95 -17.43
N LEU A 753 -9.65 -14.83 -18.26
CA LEU A 753 -8.20 -14.95 -18.46
C LEU A 753 -7.80 -14.14 -19.69
N VAL A 754 -7.05 -13.05 -19.45
CA VAL A 754 -6.41 -12.29 -20.51
C VAL A 754 -5.13 -13.01 -20.91
N ARG A 755 -5.06 -13.48 -22.14
CA ARG A 755 -3.90 -14.17 -22.70
C ARG A 755 -3.18 -13.25 -23.67
N SER A 756 -1.94 -12.91 -23.38
CA SER A 756 -1.06 -12.12 -24.24
C SER A 756 0.14 -12.95 -24.70
N ASN A 757 0.36 -13.00 -26.01
CA ASN A 757 1.51 -13.67 -26.62
C ASN A 757 2.49 -12.61 -27.12
N THR A 758 3.61 -12.43 -26.42
CA THR A 758 4.63 -11.47 -26.81
C THR A 758 5.65 -12.15 -27.73
N GLN A 759 5.76 -11.66 -28.96
CA GLN A 759 6.64 -12.18 -30.01
C GLN A 759 7.51 -11.02 -30.58
N TYR A 760 8.76 -11.35 -30.90
CA TYR A 760 9.71 -10.41 -31.52
C TYR A 760 9.99 -10.81 -32.98
N ASP A 761 9.05 -10.54 -33.88
CA ASP A 761 9.28 -10.63 -35.33
C ASP A 761 9.27 -9.21 -35.91
N ARG A 762 10.46 -8.63 -36.18
CA ARG A 762 10.65 -7.25 -36.72
C ARG A 762 10.11 -6.10 -35.87
N GLY A 763 10.04 -6.29 -34.56
CA GLY A 763 9.50 -5.40 -33.53
C GLY A 763 8.56 -6.15 -32.62
N GLU A 764 8.40 -5.65 -31.39
CA GLU A 764 7.52 -6.27 -30.41
C GLU A 764 6.07 -6.32 -30.94
N ARG A 765 5.50 -7.50 -30.96
CA ARG A 765 4.10 -7.73 -31.30
C ARG A 765 3.44 -8.55 -30.22
N THR A 766 2.40 -7.98 -29.59
CA THR A 766 1.59 -8.69 -28.61
C THR A 766 0.21 -8.97 -29.19
N GLU A 767 -0.17 -10.25 -29.24
CA GLU A 767 -1.52 -10.69 -29.57
C GLU A 767 -2.28 -10.92 -28.26
N VAL A 768 -3.37 -10.21 -28.03
CA VAL A 768 -4.19 -10.34 -26.83
C VAL A 768 -5.51 -11.03 -27.14
N THR A 769 -5.85 -12.07 -26.36
CA THR A 769 -7.13 -12.79 -26.46
C THR A 769 -7.72 -12.98 -25.06
N HIS A 770 -9.05 -13.12 -25.00
CA HIS A 770 -9.77 -13.38 -23.77
C HIS A 770 -10.30 -14.82 -23.80
N GLU A 771 -10.01 -15.55 -22.72
CA GLU A 771 -10.52 -16.89 -22.48
C GLU A 771 -11.38 -16.88 -21.22
N TYR A 772 -12.40 -17.73 -21.16
CA TYR A 772 -13.36 -17.75 -20.06
C TYR A 772 -13.35 -19.13 -19.43
N VAL A 773 -13.09 -19.18 -18.12
CA VAL A 773 -12.94 -20.42 -17.38
C VAL A 773 -13.63 -20.32 -16.04
N PHE A 774 -14.21 -21.41 -15.56
CA PHE A 774 -14.68 -21.51 -14.18
C PHE A 774 -14.37 -22.88 -13.61
N GLU A 775 -14.34 -22.95 -12.29
CA GLU A 775 -14.13 -24.19 -11.56
C GLU A 775 -15.40 -24.56 -10.77
N ARG A 776 -15.70 -25.87 -10.78
CA ARG A 776 -16.80 -26.46 -10.02
C ARG A 776 -16.46 -27.91 -9.65
N ASP A 777 -16.58 -28.25 -8.36
CA ASP A 777 -16.36 -29.61 -7.84
C ASP A 777 -15.00 -30.22 -8.23
N GLY A 778 -13.91 -29.40 -8.18
CA GLY A 778 -12.56 -29.81 -8.54
C GLY A 778 -12.34 -30.01 -10.05
N LYS A 779 -13.23 -29.49 -10.87
CA LYS A 779 -13.15 -29.55 -12.34
C LYS A 779 -13.11 -28.14 -12.91
N VAL A 780 -12.22 -27.90 -13.87
CA VAL A 780 -12.10 -26.66 -14.61
C VAL A 780 -12.81 -26.77 -15.94
N PHE A 781 -13.68 -25.82 -16.19
CA PHE A 781 -14.42 -25.69 -17.43
C PHE A 781 -13.96 -24.49 -18.22
N TRP A 782 -13.86 -24.65 -19.55
CA TRP A 782 -13.41 -23.63 -20.49
C TRP A 782 -14.48 -23.36 -21.55
N TRP A 783 -14.66 -22.06 -21.88
CA TRP A 783 -15.62 -21.63 -22.88
C TRP A 783 -15.17 -21.99 -24.29
N ASN A 784 -15.86 -22.95 -24.91
CA ASN A 784 -15.64 -23.28 -26.29
C ASN A 784 -16.45 -22.34 -27.19
N LYS A 785 -15.74 -21.45 -27.89
CA LYS A 785 -16.35 -20.40 -28.73
C LYS A 785 -17.11 -20.95 -29.94
N GLU A 786 -16.77 -22.14 -30.45
CA GLU A 786 -17.44 -22.77 -31.59
C GLU A 786 -18.71 -23.50 -31.15
N LEU A 787 -18.68 -24.18 -30.03
CA LEU A 787 -19.83 -24.90 -29.49
C LEU A 787 -20.78 -24.01 -28.71
N GLN A 788 -20.38 -22.78 -28.38
CA GLN A 788 -21.10 -21.82 -27.49
C GLN A 788 -21.51 -22.48 -26.16
N ALA A 789 -20.60 -23.25 -25.58
CA ALA A 789 -20.80 -23.98 -24.34
C ALA A 789 -19.51 -24.14 -23.56
N PHE A 790 -19.62 -24.26 -22.23
CA PHE A 790 -18.50 -24.63 -21.39
C PHE A 790 -18.23 -26.14 -21.52
N THR A 791 -16.98 -26.50 -21.73
CA THR A 791 -16.49 -27.88 -21.82
C THR A 791 -15.36 -28.08 -20.81
N MET A 792 -15.20 -29.29 -20.32
CA MET A 792 -14.19 -29.60 -19.30
C MET A 792 -12.78 -29.44 -19.89
N LEU A 793 -11.92 -28.70 -19.16
CA LEU A 793 -10.51 -28.55 -19.47
C LEU A 793 -9.65 -29.44 -18.56
N TYR A 794 -9.87 -29.39 -17.23
CA TYR A 794 -9.19 -30.21 -16.23
C TYR A 794 -10.18 -30.92 -15.32
N ASP A 795 -9.77 -32.07 -14.79
CA ASP A 795 -10.45 -32.79 -13.72
C ASP A 795 -9.46 -33.13 -12.60
N PHE A 796 -9.38 -32.26 -11.57
CA PHE A 796 -8.54 -32.51 -10.40
C PHE A 796 -9.10 -33.56 -9.44
N SER A 797 -10.35 -33.99 -9.63
CA SER A 797 -10.93 -35.10 -8.88
C SER A 797 -10.53 -36.48 -9.43
N ALA A 798 -9.99 -36.54 -10.67
CA ALA A 798 -9.64 -37.78 -11.34
C ALA A 798 -8.51 -38.54 -10.62
N GLU A 799 -8.59 -39.88 -10.65
CA GLU A 799 -7.60 -40.80 -10.09
C GLU A 799 -6.80 -41.50 -11.19
N GLU A 800 -5.76 -42.24 -10.83
CA GLU A 800 -4.95 -43.03 -11.80
C GLU A 800 -5.83 -43.97 -12.63
N GLY A 801 -5.77 -43.84 -13.94
CA GLY A 801 -6.54 -44.62 -14.91
C GLY A 801 -7.82 -43.94 -15.39
N ASP A 802 -8.27 -42.86 -14.77
CA ASP A 802 -9.43 -42.09 -15.21
C ASP A 802 -9.13 -41.33 -16.52
N GLU A 803 -10.21 -41.04 -17.27
CA GLU A 803 -10.16 -40.36 -18.56
C GLU A 803 -11.25 -39.28 -18.63
N TRP A 804 -10.92 -38.14 -19.29
CA TRP A 804 -11.90 -37.12 -19.64
C TRP A 804 -11.67 -36.57 -21.05
N ILE A 805 -12.65 -35.83 -21.57
CA ILE A 805 -12.61 -35.32 -22.94
C ILE A 805 -12.46 -33.79 -22.88
N ILE A 806 -11.41 -33.24 -23.51
CA ILE A 806 -11.21 -31.83 -23.76
C ILE A 806 -11.69 -31.52 -25.18
N GLN A 807 -12.55 -30.49 -25.31
CA GLN A 807 -13.07 -30.03 -26.61
C GLN A 807 -12.31 -28.72 -27.02
N VAL A 808 -11.61 -28.78 -28.15
CA VAL A 808 -10.92 -27.61 -28.74
C VAL A 808 -11.60 -27.29 -30.08
N GLY A 809 -12.47 -26.29 -30.09
CA GLY A 809 -13.35 -26.06 -31.21
C GLY A 809 -14.26 -27.32 -31.45
N THR A 810 -14.16 -27.94 -32.61
CA THR A 810 -14.87 -29.20 -32.97
C THR A 810 -14.01 -30.45 -32.76
N GLU A 811 -12.72 -30.31 -32.39
CA GLU A 811 -11.82 -31.47 -32.14
C GLU A 811 -11.94 -31.93 -30.68
N SER A 812 -11.80 -33.25 -30.46
CA SER A 812 -11.82 -33.85 -29.11
C SER A 812 -10.46 -34.47 -28.78
N ILE A 813 -9.97 -34.24 -27.57
CA ILE A 813 -8.78 -34.86 -27.01
C ILE A 813 -9.24 -35.74 -25.84
N VAL A 814 -8.99 -37.04 -25.90
CA VAL A 814 -9.25 -37.95 -24.77
C VAL A 814 -7.97 -37.96 -23.91
N THR A 815 -8.06 -37.35 -22.73
CA THR A 815 -6.94 -37.23 -21.79
C THR A 815 -7.07 -38.29 -20.69
N LYS A 816 -5.97 -38.98 -20.38
CA LYS A 816 -5.89 -40.05 -19.39
C LYS A 816 -4.90 -39.72 -18.29
N VAL A 817 -5.22 -40.11 -17.06
CA VAL A 817 -4.32 -40.02 -15.90
C VAL A 817 -3.46 -41.26 -15.81
N TYR A 818 -2.15 -41.09 -15.85
CA TYR A 818 -1.18 -42.19 -15.72
C TYR A 818 -0.64 -42.35 -14.30
N GLU A 819 -0.56 -41.27 -13.55
CA GLU A 819 0.02 -41.24 -12.20
C GLU A 819 -0.57 -40.09 -11.39
N VAL A 820 -0.79 -40.33 -10.10
CA VAL A 820 -1.22 -39.32 -9.13
C VAL A 820 -0.30 -39.35 -7.94
N GLU A 821 0.29 -38.22 -7.58
CA GLU A 821 1.16 -38.08 -6.42
C GLU A 821 0.98 -36.73 -5.72
N ASN A 822 1.49 -36.59 -4.50
CA ASN A 822 1.55 -35.31 -3.80
C ASN A 822 2.85 -34.58 -4.14
N TYR A 823 2.75 -33.34 -4.56
CA TYR A 823 3.85 -32.45 -4.87
C TYR A 823 3.92 -31.31 -3.83
N MET A 824 5.08 -31.19 -3.19
CA MET A 824 5.25 -30.20 -2.12
C MET A 824 5.81 -28.89 -2.68
N ILE A 825 5.11 -27.78 -2.45
CA ILE A 825 5.58 -26.42 -2.74
C ILE A 825 5.51 -25.66 -1.42
N ASP A 826 6.63 -25.17 -0.94
CA ASP A 826 6.79 -24.46 0.34
C ASP A 826 6.13 -25.17 1.55
N GLY A 827 6.22 -26.50 1.57
CA GLY A 827 5.63 -27.35 2.61
C GLY A 827 4.14 -27.65 2.44
N ILE A 828 3.46 -27.14 1.41
CA ILE A 828 2.05 -27.39 1.11
C ILE A 828 1.95 -28.52 0.09
N PRO A 829 1.16 -29.58 0.33
CA PRO A 829 0.96 -30.67 -0.63
C PRO A 829 -0.10 -30.27 -1.68
N TYR A 830 0.27 -30.37 -2.94
CA TYR A 830 -0.61 -30.21 -4.09
C TYR A 830 -0.79 -31.54 -4.79
N LYS A 831 -2.00 -31.81 -5.33
CA LYS A 831 -2.21 -33.00 -6.17
C LYS A 831 -1.50 -32.79 -7.49
N LYS A 832 -0.54 -33.66 -7.81
CA LYS A 832 0.20 -33.67 -9.07
C LYS A 832 -0.24 -34.91 -9.87
N MET A 833 -0.63 -34.68 -11.10
CA MET A 833 -1.05 -35.72 -12.01
C MET A 833 -0.17 -35.74 -13.26
N THR A 834 0.24 -36.92 -13.69
CA THR A 834 0.82 -37.11 -15.01
C THR A 834 -0.30 -37.50 -15.97
N ILE A 835 -0.56 -36.64 -16.96
CA ILE A 835 -1.64 -36.81 -17.91
C ILE A 835 -1.12 -36.94 -19.35
N GLY A 836 -1.91 -37.56 -20.24
CA GLY A 836 -1.56 -37.66 -21.66
C GLY A 836 -2.70 -38.14 -22.52
N ASP A 837 -2.51 -38.05 -23.81
CA ASP A 837 -3.41 -38.52 -24.86
C ASP A 837 -2.64 -39.31 -25.94
N ASP A 838 -3.33 -40.17 -26.71
CA ASP A 838 -2.72 -41.05 -27.70
C ASP A 838 -1.95 -40.31 -28.82
N ASN A 839 -2.24 -39.03 -29.04
CA ASN A 839 -1.64 -38.21 -30.09
C ASN A 839 -0.63 -37.23 -29.57
N ASN A 840 -0.36 -37.23 -28.25
CA ASN A 840 0.51 -36.28 -27.56
C ASN A 840 0.13 -34.79 -27.82
N LEU A 841 -1.16 -34.51 -27.89
CA LEU A 841 -1.68 -33.16 -28.15
C LEU A 841 -1.73 -32.29 -26.86
N PHE A 842 -2.04 -32.97 -25.74
CA PHE A 842 -2.11 -32.31 -24.43
C PHE A 842 -1.62 -33.27 -23.32
N SER A 843 -0.32 -33.52 -23.30
CA SER A 843 0.32 -34.46 -22.38
C SER A 843 1.36 -33.74 -21.52
N GLY A 844 1.49 -34.12 -20.24
CA GLY A 844 2.45 -33.56 -19.31
C GLY A 844 2.01 -33.61 -17.85
N THR A 845 2.47 -32.70 -17.06
CA THR A 845 2.19 -32.60 -15.62
C THR A 845 1.12 -31.55 -15.35
N LEU A 846 0.08 -31.95 -14.62
CA LEU A 846 -0.99 -31.10 -14.14
C LEU A 846 -0.89 -31.02 -12.60
N ILE A 847 -0.82 -29.81 -12.04
CA ILE A 847 -0.76 -29.57 -10.59
C ILE A 847 -2.01 -28.80 -10.19
N SER A 848 -2.72 -29.28 -9.14
CA SER A 848 -3.86 -28.56 -8.59
C SER A 848 -3.43 -27.13 -8.18
N THR A 849 -4.27 -26.13 -8.41
CA THR A 849 -4.02 -24.68 -8.17
C THR A 849 -2.98 -23.99 -9.08
N ILE A 850 -2.15 -24.74 -9.82
CA ILE A 850 -1.17 -24.17 -10.76
C ILE A 850 -1.55 -24.42 -12.22
N GLY A 851 -2.16 -25.55 -12.49
CA GLY A 851 -2.54 -25.97 -13.85
C GLY A 851 -1.49 -26.82 -14.54
N HIS A 852 -1.53 -26.85 -15.86
CA HIS A 852 -0.67 -27.70 -16.66
C HIS A 852 0.69 -27.03 -16.89
N LEU A 853 1.78 -27.75 -16.55
CA LEU A 853 3.14 -27.18 -16.59
C LEU A 853 3.72 -26.96 -17.99
N THR A 854 3.13 -27.54 -19.03
CA THR A 854 3.61 -27.32 -20.41
C THR A 854 2.89 -26.17 -21.09
N SER A 855 1.57 -26.09 -20.94
CA SER A 855 0.74 -25.01 -21.51
C SER A 855 -0.63 -25.02 -20.82
N PHE A 856 -1.20 -23.88 -20.48
CA PHE A 856 -2.49 -23.81 -19.78
C PHE A 856 -3.63 -24.38 -20.61
N PHE A 857 -3.66 -24.12 -21.92
CA PHE A 857 -4.63 -24.63 -22.87
C PHE A 857 -3.97 -25.63 -23.83
N PRO A 858 -4.75 -26.46 -24.61
CA PRO A 858 -4.21 -27.38 -25.60
C PRO A 858 -3.55 -26.65 -26.79
N GLU A 859 -2.44 -25.99 -26.57
CA GLU A 859 -1.77 -25.09 -27.54
C GLU A 859 -1.32 -25.80 -28.81
N LYS A 860 -0.95 -27.07 -28.74
CA LYS A 860 -0.61 -27.85 -29.97
C LYS A 860 -1.73 -27.92 -30.99
N VAL A 861 -3.00 -27.77 -30.56
CA VAL A 861 -4.16 -27.68 -31.44
C VAL A 861 -4.45 -26.19 -31.76
N MET A 862 -4.44 -25.33 -30.77
CA MET A 862 -4.83 -23.91 -30.91
C MET A 862 -3.83 -23.10 -31.74
N SER A 863 -2.53 -23.41 -31.67
CA SER A 863 -1.44 -22.69 -32.35
C SER A 863 -1.03 -23.27 -33.72
N ARG A 864 -1.76 -24.24 -34.24
CA ARG A 864 -1.45 -24.86 -35.57
C ARG A 864 -1.35 -23.81 -36.67
N GLY A 865 -0.15 -23.70 -37.26
CA GLY A 865 0.12 -22.75 -38.36
C GLY A 865 0.38 -21.31 -37.94
N LYS A 866 0.55 -21.02 -36.64
CA LYS A 866 0.83 -19.66 -36.11
C LYS A 866 2.31 -19.30 -36.07
N GLY A 867 3.23 -20.24 -36.36
CA GLY A 867 4.68 -19.97 -36.38
C GLY A 867 5.35 -19.90 -34.99
N TYR A 868 4.68 -20.43 -33.98
CA TYR A 868 5.24 -20.60 -32.65
C TYR A 868 4.63 -21.82 -31.90
N ARG A 869 5.29 -22.24 -30.83
CA ARG A 869 4.81 -23.25 -29.91
C ARG A 869 5.01 -22.82 -28.45
N VAL A 870 4.14 -23.25 -27.54
CA VAL A 870 4.27 -23.06 -26.10
C VAL A 870 4.97 -24.29 -25.53
N GLU A 871 6.02 -24.12 -24.72
CA GLU A 871 6.90 -25.24 -24.32
C GLU A 871 7.03 -25.46 -22.82
N GLY A 872 6.55 -24.58 -21.96
CA GLY A 872 6.63 -24.78 -20.51
C GLY A 872 6.29 -23.58 -19.67
N LEU A 873 5.82 -23.82 -18.45
CA LEU A 873 5.59 -22.78 -17.44
C LEU A 873 6.95 -22.26 -16.96
N ARG A 874 7.14 -20.94 -17.00
CA ARG A 874 8.27 -20.27 -16.39
C ARG A 874 7.97 -19.86 -14.96
N CYS A 875 6.85 -19.19 -14.77
CA CYS A 875 6.45 -18.64 -13.49
C CYS A 875 4.94 -18.74 -13.27
N TYR A 876 4.57 -18.87 -12.00
CA TYR A 876 3.21 -18.72 -11.51
C TYR A 876 3.23 -17.71 -10.36
N TRP A 877 2.39 -16.68 -10.44
CA TRP A 877 2.21 -15.65 -9.46
C TRP A 877 0.78 -15.70 -8.93
N LEU A 878 0.59 -15.34 -7.67
CA LEU A 878 -0.72 -15.17 -7.05
C LEU A 878 -0.71 -13.90 -6.23
N ASP A 879 -1.61 -12.97 -6.53
CA ASP A 879 -1.75 -11.67 -5.86
C ASP A 879 -0.43 -10.87 -5.75
N GLY A 880 0.42 -10.98 -6.77
CA GLY A 880 1.72 -10.29 -6.81
C GLY A 880 2.88 -11.05 -6.15
N ASP A 881 2.62 -12.18 -5.52
CA ASP A 881 3.65 -13.06 -4.93
C ASP A 881 4.06 -14.17 -5.90
N LEU A 882 5.36 -14.38 -6.06
CA LEU A 882 5.92 -15.45 -6.90
C LEU A 882 5.79 -16.79 -6.18
N MET A 883 4.82 -17.63 -6.59
CA MET A 883 4.54 -18.94 -6.00
C MET A 883 5.41 -20.07 -6.56
N LEU A 884 5.75 -20.01 -7.83
CA LEU A 884 6.57 -21.03 -8.49
C LEU A 884 7.39 -20.39 -9.61
N LYS A 885 8.68 -20.68 -9.65
CA LYS A 885 9.58 -20.33 -10.76
C LYS A 885 10.29 -21.60 -11.26
N LEU A 886 10.14 -21.88 -12.54
CA LEU A 886 10.77 -23.00 -13.21
C LEU A 886 11.82 -22.45 -14.19
N GLY A 887 13.10 -22.71 -13.95
CA GLY A 887 14.20 -22.24 -14.78
C GLY A 887 14.89 -20.98 -14.26
N ASP A 888 15.92 -20.52 -15.00
CA ASP A 888 16.85 -19.47 -14.57
C ASP A 888 16.55 -18.09 -15.18
N HIS A 889 15.62 -17.99 -16.13
CA HIS A 889 15.24 -16.75 -16.82
C HIS A 889 14.14 -15.98 -16.08
N ASP A 890 14.07 -14.68 -16.30
CA ASP A 890 12.96 -13.90 -15.77
C ASP A 890 11.64 -14.27 -16.47
N CYS A 891 10.53 -14.07 -15.78
CA CYS A 891 9.22 -14.55 -16.24
C CYS A 891 8.84 -13.98 -17.61
N ASP A 892 9.16 -12.71 -17.85
CA ASP A 892 8.86 -11.92 -19.04
C ASP A 892 10.10 -11.67 -19.94
N GLU A 893 11.19 -12.40 -19.71
CA GLU A 893 12.40 -12.25 -20.51
C GLU A 893 12.21 -12.76 -21.93
N VAL A 894 12.64 -11.96 -22.92
CA VAL A 894 12.74 -12.33 -24.33
C VAL A 894 14.20 -12.47 -24.69
N TYR A 895 14.59 -13.64 -25.17
CA TYR A 895 15.96 -13.89 -25.56
C TYR A 895 16.02 -14.76 -26.82
N GLN A 896 17.05 -14.58 -27.62
CA GLN A 896 17.40 -15.57 -28.64
C GLN A 896 18.18 -16.69 -27.96
N GLN A 897 17.76 -17.93 -28.18
CA GLN A 897 18.69 -19.02 -28.02
C GLN A 897 19.81 -18.78 -29.03
N TYR A 898 20.84 -18.06 -28.58
CA TYR A 898 22.08 -18.10 -29.31
C TYR A 898 22.53 -19.59 -29.30
N HIS A 899 22.18 -20.34 -30.35
CA HIS A 899 23.14 -21.32 -30.80
C HIS A 899 24.37 -20.48 -31.01
N ASN A 900 25.38 -20.58 -30.14
CA ASN A 900 26.74 -20.19 -30.51
C ASN A 900 27.14 -21.02 -31.73
N SER A 901 26.57 -20.75 -32.86
CA SER A 901 27.21 -20.94 -34.12
C SER A 901 28.26 -19.82 -34.22
N ILE A 902 29.46 -20.03 -33.68
CA ILE A 902 30.60 -19.93 -34.52
C ILE A 902 30.17 -20.66 -35.78
N ASP A 903 30.12 -19.96 -36.92
CA ASP A 903 29.85 -20.54 -38.25
C ASP A 903 30.67 -21.83 -38.38
N GLU A 904 30.14 -22.95 -37.94
CA GLU A 904 30.60 -24.27 -38.35
C GLU A 904 29.65 -24.71 -39.46
N PRO A 905 30.22 -25.06 -40.62
CA PRO A 905 29.43 -25.75 -41.64
C PRO A 905 28.74 -26.94 -40.98
N ALA A 906 27.40 -27.05 -41.12
CA ALA A 906 26.66 -28.22 -40.74
C ALA A 906 27.37 -29.47 -41.22
N ASP A 907 27.79 -30.36 -40.29
CA ASP A 907 28.09 -31.81 -40.41
C ASP A 907 29.32 -32.31 -39.62
N ASP A 908 30.03 -31.57 -38.80
CA ASP A 908 31.26 -32.05 -38.15
C ASP A 908 31.31 -32.00 -36.62
N ALA A 909 30.22 -32.15 -35.93
CA ALA A 909 30.27 -32.32 -34.46
C ALA A 909 30.73 -33.73 -34.09
N VAL A 910 32.01 -33.89 -33.75
CA VAL A 910 32.70 -35.16 -33.50
C VAL A 910 32.24 -35.84 -32.20
N PHE A 911 31.73 -35.08 -31.24
CA PHE A 911 31.25 -35.58 -29.94
C PHE A 911 30.16 -34.71 -29.32
N ALA A 912 29.42 -35.25 -28.36
CA ALA A 912 28.46 -34.54 -27.51
C ALA A 912 28.81 -34.73 -26.02
N VAL A 913 28.45 -33.77 -25.19
CA VAL A 913 28.62 -33.82 -23.73
C VAL A 913 27.28 -33.65 -23.02
N TYR A 914 27.01 -34.53 -22.05
CA TYR A 914 25.78 -34.48 -21.24
C TYR A 914 25.96 -35.12 -19.84
N PRO A 915 25.11 -34.84 -18.85
CA PRO A 915 24.17 -33.72 -18.86
C PRO A 915 24.92 -32.36 -18.85
N ASN A 916 24.30 -31.36 -19.40
CA ASN A 916 24.82 -30.00 -19.36
C ASN A 916 23.64 -29.05 -19.07
N PRO A 917 23.53 -28.47 -17.84
CA PRO A 917 24.53 -28.52 -16.75
C PRO A 917 24.69 -29.89 -16.05
N THR A 918 25.83 -30.09 -15.41
CA THR A 918 26.17 -31.33 -14.68
C THR A 918 26.60 -31.04 -13.23
N ASN A 919 26.41 -32.01 -12.33
CA ASN A 919 26.74 -31.92 -10.90
C ASN A 919 27.61 -33.05 -10.39
N GLY A 920 28.58 -33.50 -11.13
CA GLY A 920 29.55 -34.49 -10.70
C GLY A 920 30.06 -35.46 -11.76
N ILE A 921 29.24 -35.84 -12.74
CA ILE A 921 29.64 -36.73 -13.80
C ILE A 921 29.26 -36.12 -15.13
N LEU A 922 30.23 -36.02 -16.05
CA LEU A 922 30.07 -35.60 -17.42
C LEU A 922 30.24 -36.80 -18.36
N PHE A 923 29.30 -37.02 -19.26
CA PHE A 923 29.41 -38.02 -20.31
C PHE A 923 29.89 -37.35 -21.60
N VAL A 924 30.86 -37.98 -22.28
CA VAL A 924 31.32 -37.60 -23.61
C VAL A 924 30.97 -38.74 -24.54
N GLU A 925 30.06 -38.49 -25.50
CA GLU A 925 29.59 -39.46 -26.48
C GLU A 925 30.09 -39.09 -27.88
N THR A 926 30.73 -40.02 -28.55
CA THR A 926 31.16 -39.85 -29.96
C THR A 926 30.01 -40.24 -30.91
N ARG A 927 29.67 -39.36 -31.86
CA ARG A 927 28.53 -39.65 -32.79
C ARG A 927 28.90 -40.73 -33.78
N HIS A 928 27.91 -41.61 -34.06
CA HIS A 928 28.03 -42.72 -35.01
C HIS A 928 28.49 -42.25 -36.41
N GLY A 929 29.58 -42.78 -36.87
CA GLY A 929 30.08 -42.65 -38.26
C GLY A 929 31.49 -42.11 -38.42
N THR A 930 32.11 -41.57 -37.41
CA THR A 930 33.51 -41.21 -37.43
C THR A 930 34.28 -42.10 -36.44
N SER A 931 35.04 -43.06 -36.96
CA SER A 931 36.05 -43.83 -36.17
C SER A 931 37.10 -42.82 -35.70
N LEU A 932 37.03 -42.40 -34.42
CA LEU A 932 38.15 -41.74 -33.76
C LEU A 932 39.35 -42.68 -33.72
N PRO A 933 40.61 -42.24 -34.01
CA PRO A 933 41.79 -43.03 -33.78
C PRO A 933 41.86 -43.54 -32.33
N GLU A 934 42.46 -44.71 -32.10
CA GLU A 934 42.58 -45.41 -30.83
C GLU A 934 43.30 -44.55 -29.76
N GLN A 935 42.70 -43.62 -29.09
CA GLN A 935 43.13 -42.73 -28.00
C GLN A 935 43.04 -41.22 -28.37
N ASN A 936 41.90 -40.61 -28.12
CA ASN A 936 41.81 -39.17 -28.17
C ASN A 936 41.94 -38.57 -26.77
N GLU A 937 42.90 -37.65 -26.59
CA GLU A 937 43.09 -36.89 -25.39
C GLU A 937 41.92 -35.88 -25.25
N TYR A 938 41.31 -35.85 -24.00
CA TYR A 938 40.44 -34.76 -23.64
C TYR A 938 41.10 -33.81 -22.65
N ARG A 939 40.77 -32.52 -22.71
CA ARG A 939 41.19 -31.50 -21.74
C ARG A 939 40.02 -30.65 -21.32
N ILE A 940 39.85 -30.50 -20.00
CA ILE A 940 38.88 -29.60 -19.41
C ILE A 940 39.60 -28.35 -18.92
N THR A 941 39.13 -27.17 -19.37
CA THR A 941 39.71 -25.87 -19.06
C THR A 941 38.71 -24.94 -18.43
N ASN A 942 39.17 -24.01 -17.58
CA ASN A 942 38.36 -22.88 -17.14
C ASN A 942 38.27 -21.81 -18.25
N PRO A 943 37.46 -20.73 -18.07
CA PRO A 943 37.33 -19.65 -19.07
C PRO A 943 38.64 -18.90 -19.39
N MET A 944 39.65 -19.01 -18.53
CA MET A 944 40.97 -18.42 -18.74
C MET A 944 41.94 -19.34 -19.53
N GLY A 945 41.48 -20.51 -19.97
CA GLY A 945 42.26 -21.47 -20.72
C GLY A 945 43.20 -22.35 -19.88
N GLN A 946 43.11 -22.30 -18.54
CA GLN A 946 43.88 -23.14 -17.66
C GLN A 946 43.33 -24.57 -17.65
N VAL A 947 44.13 -25.58 -17.91
CA VAL A 947 43.78 -27.01 -17.88
C VAL A 947 43.59 -27.45 -16.44
N LEU A 948 42.41 -27.99 -16.13
CA LEU A 948 42.01 -28.47 -14.80
C LEU A 948 41.94 -30.00 -14.71
N LEU A 949 41.52 -30.64 -15.82
CA LEU A 949 41.48 -32.11 -15.96
C LEU A 949 41.93 -32.51 -17.37
N GLU A 950 42.62 -33.62 -17.48
CA GLU A 950 42.99 -34.20 -18.77
C GLU A 950 42.96 -35.74 -18.69
N GLY A 951 42.72 -36.40 -19.82
CA GLY A 951 42.65 -37.84 -19.93
C GLY A 951 42.35 -38.28 -21.36
N TYR A 952 41.94 -39.51 -21.52
CA TYR A 952 41.69 -40.11 -22.84
C TYR A 952 40.25 -40.59 -22.95
N VAL A 953 39.62 -40.35 -24.10
CA VAL A 953 38.34 -40.95 -24.50
C VAL A 953 38.64 -42.29 -25.13
N THR A 954 38.26 -43.38 -24.44
CA THR A 954 38.59 -44.75 -24.83
C THR A 954 37.38 -45.63 -25.21
N ALA A 955 36.17 -45.06 -25.17
CA ALA A 955 34.92 -45.73 -25.46
C ALA A 955 33.98 -44.79 -26.21
N GLU A 956 32.98 -45.35 -26.93
CA GLU A 956 31.92 -44.58 -27.63
C GLU A 956 31.22 -43.60 -26.68
N THR A 957 31.09 -43.96 -25.38
CA THR A 957 30.61 -43.07 -24.32
C THR A 957 31.59 -43.12 -23.18
N GLN A 958 32.30 -42.03 -22.91
CA GLN A 958 33.27 -41.89 -21.81
C GLN A 958 32.66 -41.10 -20.67
N GLN A 959 32.71 -41.67 -19.46
CA GLN A 959 32.33 -41.01 -18.22
C GLN A 959 33.52 -40.28 -17.61
N ILE A 960 33.37 -39.00 -17.30
CA ILE A 960 34.38 -38.16 -16.65
C ILE A 960 33.84 -37.68 -15.31
N ASN A 961 34.56 -37.98 -14.21
CA ASN A 961 34.23 -37.48 -12.89
C ASN A 961 34.77 -36.06 -12.74
N ILE A 962 33.86 -35.11 -12.50
CA ILE A 962 34.12 -33.69 -12.35
C ILE A 962 33.69 -33.11 -10.97
N GLU A 963 33.41 -33.97 -9.97
CA GLU A 963 32.98 -33.59 -8.62
C GLU A 963 33.95 -32.60 -7.94
N LYS A 964 35.20 -32.54 -8.39
CA LYS A 964 36.22 -31.63 -7.82
C LYS A 964 36.25 -30.26 -8.46
N LEU A 965 35.52 -30.07 -9.57
CA LEU A 965 35.42 -28.72 -10.21
C LEU A 965 34.42 -27.86 -9.43
N PRO A 966 34.81 -26.63 -9.06
CA PRO A 966 33.84 -25.67 -8.49
C PRO A 966 32.67 -25.39 -9.42
N VAL A 967 31.54 -24.92 -8.85
CA VAL A 967 30.41 -24.42 -9.62
C VAL A 967 30.88 -23.34 -10.59
N GLY A 968 30.57 -23.49 -11.87
CA GLY A 968 31.06 -22.57 -12.90
C GLY A 968 31.00 -23.10 -14.32
N MET A 969 31.49 -22.29 -15.28
CA MET A 969 31.56 -22.61 -16.70
C MET A 969 32.91 -23.20 -17.04
N TYR A 970 32.90 -24.23 -17.85
CA TYR A 970 34.11 -24.96 -18.30
C TYR A 970 34.01 -25.31 -19.76
N PHE A 971 35.18 -25.66 -20.37
CA PHE A 971 35.29 -26.09 -21.73
C PHE A 971 35.98 -27.45 -21.76
N ILE A 972 35.44 -28.39 -22.54
CA ILE A 972 36.08 -29.69 -22.82
C ILE A 972 36.48 -29.75 -24.30
N SER A 973 37.75 -30.08 -24.54
CA SER A 973 38.31 -30.29 -25.86
C SER A 973 38.62 -31.73 -26.09
N VAL A 974 38.17 -32.33 -27.20
CA VAL A 974 38.46 -33.72 -27.60
C VAL A 974 38.82 -33.68 -29.11
N ALA A 975 39.92 -34.26 -29.48
CA ALA A 975 40.38 -34.34 -30.90
C ALA A 975 40.44 -32.94 -31.57
N GLY A 976 40.79 -31.89 -30.84
CA GLY A 976 40.89 -30.52 -31.36
C GLY A 976 39.54 -29.76 -31.50
N LYS A 977 38.44 -30.37 -31.17
CA LYS A 977 37.11 -29.72 -31.04
C LYS A 977 36.80 -29.43 -29.59
N THR A 978 36.13 -28.29 -29.31
CA THR A 978 35.85 -27.84 -27.96
C THR A 978 34.35 -27.61 -27.76
N GLN A 979 33.82 -28.09 -26.64
CA GLN A 979 32.43 -27.84 -26.20
C GLN A 979 32.42 -27.22 -24.81
N LYS A 980 31.42 -26.39 -24.56
CA LYS A 980 31.18 -25.75 -23.28
C LYS A 980 30.24 -26.59 -22.42
N PHE A 981 30.50 -26.68 -21.12
CA PHE A 981 29.56 -27.23 -20.15
C PHE A 981 29.57 -26.43 -18.82
N ILE A 982 28.55 -26.65 -18.03
CA ILE A 982 28.35 -25.95 -16.75
C ILE A 982 28.31 -26.97 -15.61
N VAL A 983 29.08 -26.73 -14.54
CA VAL A 983 29.02 -27.45 -13.27
C VAL A 983 28.14 -26.68 -12.32
N LYS A 984 27.10 -27.35 -11.73
CA LYS A 984 26.17 -26.81 -10.75
C LYS A 984 26.52 -27.21 -9.34
#